data_83daf21f20b590298485910f564c9bde
#
_entry.id   83daf21f20b590298485910f564c9bde
#
_cell.length_a   1.000
_cell.length_b   1.000
_cell.length_c   1.000
_cell.angle_alpha   90.00
_cell.angle_beta   90.00
_cell.angle_gamma   90.00
#
_symmetry.space_group_name_H-M   'P 1'
#
loop_
_entity.id
_entity.type
_entity.pdbx_description
1 polymer ?
#
loop_
_entity_poly.entity_id
_entity_poly.type
_entity_poly.pdbx_seq_one_letter_code
_entity_poly.pdbx_strand_id
1 'polypeptide(L)'
;MIEVCKGTNLSVFLQRIKQKEDMENKKPIVLNNLEEWDFTDYIDSLIQKEEAVDLEFKIAKDGLPNSLWDTYSSFANTDGGVIVLGVKEHKQQFIIEGLTKEQISQYKKDFWNQINNTECVNENLLSDNDLYEGCYKERNLLLIYVPRASRTQRPIYRTKNPFSGHTFKRNHEGDYKCTDAEVKRMIADSDESHPRDSRILCNYSMEDIDKETLTQYRQLFANLKPSHPWLSLNNLEFLTKLEAYRKDRHTKEEGFTLAGILMFGKTESITDPECAPNYFPDYREHLGADDSIRWSDRICPDGTWEANLFQFYRKVYPKLTVILPKPFQIRNGIRIDETPTHIAIREAFINTLIHCDFSEEGNIVVEQWVDKYRFKNPGTMLVSKTQYYSGGDSVCRNKALQKMFMLIGFSEKAGSGVNKIIKGWREANWQKPYVEEFNRPDKVELTLPMISLLPDDTVIKLKELFDGKIETLTQDELTVLVTCYSESEINNTQLQYVVPQHRSDITKMLKKLCNEGFLISAGNGRGTKYHINESEGQVDSSENNMKSSGTKVGTSENNIENSGTKVGTSKRLKFEELQSIIMSIAEDYITINEIAKKVDRTIDYIANKIIPKMIKNGTIEHLYPGIPNHPKQKYKATNKRTNN
;
A
#
# COMPACT_ATOMS: atom_id res chain seq x y z
N MET A 1 11.55 -4.96 -9.80
CA MET A 1 11.09 -3.64 -9.35
C MET A 1 12.08 -2.91 -8.42
N ILE A 2 13.24 -3.50 -8.13
CA ILE A 2 14.33 -2.89 -7.31
C ILE A 2 15.33 -2.09 -8.15
N GLU A 3 15.26 -2.15 -9.49
CA GLU A 3 16.21 -1.46 -10.38
C GLU A 3 15.83 -0.03 -10.79
N VAL A 4 14.66 0.48 -10.39
CA VAL A 4 14.20 1.83 -10.80
C VAL A 4 14.72 2.96 -9.91
N CYS A 5 15.33 2.66 -8.76
CA CYS A 5 15.68 3.68 -7.76
C CYS A 5 17.11 4.24 -7.82
N LYS A 6 17.93 3.86 -8.82
CA LYS A 6 19.30 4.41 -8.95
C LYS A 6 19.41 5.32 -10.16
N GLY A 7 18.97 6.54 -10.05
CA GLY A 7 19.13 7.56 -11.09
C GLY A 7 17.92 8.45 -11.35
N THR A 8 16.80 8.20 -10.73
CA THR A 8 15.68 9.14 -10.71
C THR A 8 15.87 10.10 -9.54
N ASN A 9 15.83 11.37 -9.83
CA ASN A 9 15.78 12.45 -8.87
C ASN A 9 14.72 12.09 -7.80
N LEU A 10 15.08 12.08 -6.52
CA LEU A 10 14.23 11.66 -5.41
C LEU A 10 12.90 12.44 -5.40
N SER A 11 12.92 13.72 -5.79
CA SER A 11 11.71 14.54 -5.92
C SER A 11 10.78 14.02 -7.01
N VAL A 12 11.31 13.57 -8.14
CA VAL A 12 10.53 12.96 -9.22
C VAL A 12 9.97 11.60 -8.80
N PHE A 13 10.73 10.83 -8.02
CA PHE A 13 10.28 9.56 -7.45
C PHE A 13 9.18 9.77 -6.42
N LEU A 14 9.36 10.70 -5.47
CA LEU A 14 8.38 11.05 -4.46
C LEU A 14 7.15 11.75 -5.08
N GLN A 15 7.34 12.55 -6.13
CA GLN A 15 6.25 13.11 -6.91
C GLN A 15 5.43 12.03 -7.63
N ARG A 16 6.08 10.99 -8.17
CA ARG A 16 5.40 9.83 -8.76
C ARG A 16 4.67 8.99 -7.71
N ILE A 17 5.25 8.79 -6.52
CA ILE A 17 4.57 8.14 -5.39
C ILE A 17 3.34 8.96 -5.00
N LYS A 18 3.47 10.26 -4.81
CA LYS A 18 2.35 11.14 -4.45
C LYS A 18 1.30 11.24 -5.56
N GLN A 19 1.70 11.30 -6.83
CA GLN A 19 0.77 11.22 -7.96
C GLN A 19 0.04 9.87 -7.99
N LYS A 20 0.73 8.77 -7.64
CA LYS A 20 0.11 7.44 -7.53
C LYS A 20 -0.79 7.35 -6.30
N GLU A 21 -0.40 7.92 -5.15
CA GLU A 21 -1.23 8.04 -3.96
C GLU A 21 -2.42 8.99 -4.17
N ASP A 22 -2.23 10.11 -4.87
CA ASP A 22 -3.31 11.03 -5.25
C ASP A 22 -4.26 10.42 -6.29
N MET A 23 -3.78 9.53 -7.16
CA MET A 23 -4.62 8.74 -8.06
C MET A 23 -5.39 7.63 -7.33
N GLU A 24 -4.79 7.02 -6.28
CA GLU A 24 -5.44 6.01 -5.44
C GLU A 24 -6.38 6.62 -4.38
N ASN A 25 -6.12 7.86 -3.93
CA ASN A 25 -6.91 8.58 -2.93
C ASN A 25 -7.85 9.65 -3.50
N LYS A 26 -7.82 9.93 -4.80
CA LYS A 26 -8.84 10.81 -5.38
C LYS A 26 -10.18 10.11 -5.18
N LYS A 27 -11.09 10.82 -4.45
CA LYS A 27 -12.51 10.67 -4.70
C LYS A 27 -12.66 10.53 -6.21
N PRO A 28 -13.51 9.59 -6.70
CA PRO A 28 -13.79 9.52 -8.13
C PRO A 28 -13.95 10.95 -8.60
N ILE A 29 -13.21 11.33 -9.62
CA ILE A 29 -13.28 12.67 -10.16
C ILE A 29 -14.77 12.90 -10.35
N VAL A 30 -15.34 13.88 -9.65
CA VAL A 30 -16.71 14.26 -9.91
C VAL A 30 -16.63 14.82 -11.30
N LEU A 31 -17.07 14.03 -12.28
CA LEU A 31 -16.84 14.26 -13.72
C LEU A 31 -17.26 15.68 -14.14
N ASN A 32 -18.22 16.27 -13.41
CA ASN A 32 -18.70 17.64 -13.65
C ASN A 32 -17.73 18.78 -13.29
N ASN A 33 -16.60 18.50 -12.65
CA ASN A 33 -15.60 19.52 -12.29
C ASN A 33 -14.36 19.48 -13.20
N LEU A 34 -14.39 18.69 -14.31
CA LEU A 34 -13.31 18.69 -15.29
C LEU A 34 -13.45 19.92 -16.18
N GLU A 35 -12.43 20.76 -16.20
CA GLU A 35 -12.25 21.76 -17.25
C GLU A 35 -11.86 21.08 -18.57
N GLU A 36 -12.10 21.71 -19.71
CA GLU A 36 -11.93 21.07 -21.02
C GLU A 36 -10.50 20.55 -21.29
N TRP A 37 -9.47 21.24 -20.78
CA TRP A 37 -8.07 20.82 -20.88
C TRP A 37 -7.74 19.61 -19.98
N ASP A 38 -8.37 19.50 -18.80
CA ASP A 38 -8.21 18.36 -17.88
C ASP A 38 -8.86 17.09 -18.47
N PHE A 39 -9.93 17.26 -19.26
CA PHE A 39 -10.60 16.14 -19.91
C PHE A 39 -9.72 15.46 -20.95
N THR A 40 -8.96 16.22 -21.75
CA THR A 40 -8.04 15.65 -22.75
C THR A 40 -6.92 14.86 -22.05
N ASP A 41 -6.29 15.44 -21.03
CA ASP A 41 -5.24 14.77 -20.25
C ASP A 41 -5.78 13.51 -19.55
N TYR A 42 -7.02 13.57 -19.07
CA TYR A 42 -7.67 12.42 -18.46
C TYR A 42 -7.89 11.29 -19.46
N ILE A 43 -8.43 11.57 -20.65
CA ILE A 43 -8.63 10.57 -21.71
C ILE A 43 -7.28 10.01 -22.20
N ASP A 44 -6.27 10.86 -22.41
CA ASP A 44 -4.93 10.39 -22.78
C ASP A 44 -4.35 9.44 -21.71
N SER A 45 -4.59 9.72 -20.41
CA SER A 45 -4.19 8.84 -19.32
C SER A 45 -4.93 7.50 -19.33
N LEU A 46 -6.21 7.49 -19.70
CA LEU A 46 -7.00 6.26 -19.79
C LEU A 46 -6.54 5.39 -20.98
N ILE A 47 -6.30 6.01 -22.14
CA ILE A 47 -5.84 5.30 -23.35
C ILE A 47 -4.44 4.68 -23.14
N GLN A 48 -3.56 5.35 -22.38
CA GLN A 48 -2.22 4.82 -22.05
C GLN A 48 -2.24 3.64 -21.07
N LYS A 49 -3.32 3.49 -20.31
CA LYS A 49 -3.46 2.40 -19.32
C LYS A 49 -3.83 1.05 -19.93
N GLU A 50 -4.24 1.02 -21.21
CA GLU A 50 -4.96 -0.10 -21.81
C GLU A 50 -6.29 -0.38 -21.09
N GLU A 51 -7.13 -1.30 -21.55
CA GLU A 51 -8.30 -1.71 -20.79
C GLU A 51 -7.85 -2.29 -19.43
N ALA A 52 -8.28 -1.65 -18.37
CA ALA A 52 -7.93 -2.02 -16.99
C ALA A 52 -9.16 -2.57 -16.27
N VAL A 53 -8.95 -3.07 -15.07
CA VAL A 53 -10.04 -3.59 -14.21
C VAL A 53 -11.16 -2.57 -13.98
N ASP A 54 -10.83 -1.27 -14.07
CA ASP A 54 -11.72 -0.13 -13.80
C ASP A 54 -12.07 0.71 -15.05
N LEU A 55 -11.79 0.20 -16.26
CA LEU A 55 -12.01 0.94 -17.50
C LEU A 55 -12.57 0.03 -18.59
N GLU A 56 -13.57 0.53 -19.32
CA GLU A 56 -14.16 -0.15 -20.47
C GLU A 56 -14.46 0.84 -21.59
N PHE A 57 -14.09 0.51 -22.83
CA PHE A 57 -14.39 1.28 -24.02
C PHE A 57 -15.50 0.63 -24.84
N LYS A 58 -16.47 1.43 -25.31
CA LYS A 58 -17.57 0.95 -26.17
C LYS A 58 -17.84 1.89 -27.32
N ILE A 59 -18.02 1.34 -28.51
CA ILE A 59 -18.23 2.12 -29.73
C ILE A 59 -19.57 2.88 -29.73
N ALA A 60 -20.64 2.30 -29.23
CA ALA A 60 -22.00 2.87 -29.15
C ALA A 60 -22.47 3.54 -30.46
N LYS A 61 -22.24 2.92 -31.64
CA LYS A 61 -22.55 3.52 -32.95
C LYS A 61 -24.05 3.57 -33.24
N ASP A 62 -24.75 2.48 -32.90
CA ASP A 62 -26.17 2.27 -33.26
C ASP A 62 -27.09 2.27 -32.04
N GLY A 63 -26.68 2.90 -30.93
CA GLY A 63 -27.38 2.97 -29.67
C GLY A 63 -26.52 2.47 -28.49
N LEU A 64 -27.11 2.44 -27.31
CA LEU A 64 -26.44 1.88 -26.12
C LEU A 64 -26.28 0.36 -26.30
N PRO A 65 -25.04 -0.15 -26.27
CA PRO A 65 -24.81 -1.58 -26.41
C PRO A 65 -25.39 -2.37 -25.22
N ASN A 66 -26.04 -3.49 -25.49
CA ASN A 66 -26.65 -4.30 -24.43
C ASN A 66 -25.63 -4.82 -23.41
N SER A 67 -24.36 -5.01 -23.81
CA SER A 67 -23.25 -5.35 -22.94
C SER A 67 -22.86 -4.25 -21.95
N LEU A 68 -23.35 -3.02 -22.11
CA LEU A 68 -23.16 -1.94 -21.15
C LEU A 68 -23.67 -2.32 -19.77
N TRP A 69 -24.77 -3.06 -19.70
CA TRP A 69 -25.39 -3.47 -18.45
C TRP A 69 -24.66 -4.63 -17.77
N ASP A 70 -23.97 -5.48 -18.54
CA ASP A 70 -23.07 -6.49 -17.98
C ASP A 70 -21.88 -5.80 -17.29
N THR A 71 -21.29 -4.79 -17.95
CA THR A 71 -20.21 -3.96 -17.41
C THR A 71 -20.69 -3.14 -16.20
N TYR A 72 -21.90 -2.57 -16.24
CA TYR A 72 -22.49 -1.87 -15.11
C TYR A 72 -22.57 -2.79 -13.86
N SER A 73 -23.17 -3.97 -14.02
CA SER A 73 -23.22 -4.98 -12.95
C SER A 73 -21.83 -5.35 -12.48
N SER A 74 -20.91 -5.56 -13.40
CA SER A 74 -19.55 -5.99 -13.12
C SER A 74 -18.76 -4.94 -12.30
N PHE A 75 -18.79 -3.69 -12.72
CA PHE A 75 -18.15 -2.58 -11.99
C PHE A 75 -18.77 -2.36 -10.61
N ALA A 76 -20.11 -2.34 -10.54
CA ALA A 76 -20.82 -2.15 -9.28
C ALA A 76 -20.53 -3.25 -8.26
N ASN A 77 -20.33 -4.48 -8.68
CA ASN A 77 -20.02 -5.61 -7.80
C ASN A 77 -18.51 -5.76 -7.49
N THR A 78 -17.66 -4.98 -8.14
CA THR A 78 -16.20 -5.05 -7.94
C THR A 78 -15.69 -3.75 -7.31
N ASP A 79 -14.87 -2.97 -7.97
CA ASP A 79 -14.27 -1.74 -7.42
C ASP A 79 -14.85 -0.45 -8.03
N GLY A 80 -15.88 -0.56 -8.86
CA GLY A 80 -16.36 0.53 -9.69
C GLY A 80 -15.53 0.66 -10.96
N GLY A 81 -15.84 1.66 -11.80
CA GLY A 81 -15.09 1.91 -13.02
C GLY A 81 -15.72 2.96 -13.92
N VAL A 82 -15.07 3.22 -15.05
CA VAL A 82 -15.51 4.19 -16.06
C VAL A 82 -15.80 3.48 -17.37
N ILE A 83 -16.99 3.71 -17.93
CA ILE A 83 -17.36 3.26 -19.27
C ILE A 83 -17.26 4.48 -20.19
N VAL A 84 -16.48 4.38 -21.26
CA VAL A 84 -16.29 5.44 -22.26
C VAL A 84 -16.98 5.05 -23.55
N LEU A 85 -18.00 5.81 -23.97
CA LEU A 85 -18.73 5.60 -25.21
C LEU A 85 -18.16 6.48 -26.33
N GLY A 86 -18.07 5.93 -27.55
CA GLY A 86 -17.49 6.60 -28.71
C GLY A 86 -16.08 6.16 -29.04
N VAL A 87 -15.57 5.12 -28.37
CA VAL A 87 -14.26 4.54 -28.63
C VAL A 87 -14.41 3.10 -29.10
N LYS A 88 -13.68 2.74 -30.16
CA LYS A 88 -13.63 1.39 -30.73
C LYS A 88 -12.29 0.75 -30.42
N GLU A 89 -12.33 -0.42 -29.84
CA GLU A 89 -11.16 -1.28 -29.76
C GLU A 89 -10.97 -2.04 -31.08
N HIS A 90 -9.75 -2.00 -31.61
CA HIS A 90 -9.36 -2.80 -32.77
C HIS A 90 -7.90 -3.25 -32.63
N LYS A 91 -7.65 -4.55 -32.46
CA LYS A 91 -6.31 -5.16 -32.36
C LYS A 91 -5.41 -4.46 -31.32
N GLN A 92 -5.90 -4.29 -30.11
CA GLN A 92 -5.22 -3.59 -29.01
C GLN A 92 -4.91 -2.11 -29.29
N GLN A 93 -5.59 -1.50 -30.22
CA GLN A 93 -5.55 -0.06 -30.47
C GLN A 93 -6.93 0.54 -30.25
N PHE A 94 -6.97 1.67 -29.57
CA PHE A 94 -8.19 2.41 -29.32
C PHE A 94 -8.36 3.49 -30.38
N ILE A 95 -9.43 3.34 -31.19
CA ILE A 95 -9.79 4.29 -32.25
C ILE A 95 -10.95 5.15 -31.74
N ILE A 96 -10.73 6.44 -31.62
CA ILE A 96 -11.76 7.37 -31.18
C ILE A 96 -12.61 7.76 -32.38
N GLU A 97 -13.78 7.14 -32.51
CA GLU A 97 -14.76 7.47 -33.53
C GLU A 97 -15.56 8.71 -33.13
N GLY A 98 -15.83 8.90 -31.84
CA GLY A 98 -16.64 9.97 -31.30
C GLY A 98 -18.14 9.76 -31.49
N LEU A 99 -18.93 10.65 -30.90
CA LEU A 99 -20.38 10.68 -30.94
C LEU A 99 -20.86 12.06 -31.45
N THR A 100 -22.00 12.13 -32.11
CA THR A 100 -22.64 13.41 -32.40
C THR A 100 -23.35 13.95 -31.16
N LYS A 101 -23.64 15.24 -31.11
CA LYS A 101 -24.38 15.85 -29.99
C LYS A 101 -25.78 15.26 -29.85
N GLU A 102 -26.41 14.95 -30.99
CA GLU A 102 -27.73 14.32 -31.06
C GLU A 102 -27.70 12.92 -30.48
N GLN A 103 -26.67 12.12 -30.83
CA GLN A 103 -26.44 10.79 -30.22
C GLN A 103 -26.26 10.86 -28.72
N ILE A 104 -25.42 11.77 -28.24
CA ILE A 104 -25.17 11.93 -26.79
C ILE A 104 -26.46 12.27 -26.04
N SER A 105 -27.25 13.22 -26.56
CA SER A 105 -28.54 13.61 -25.97
C SER A 105 -29.51 12.43 -25.93
N GLN A 106 -29.59 11.66 -27.03
CA GLN A 106 -30.44 10.46 -27.06
C GLN A 106 -29.94 9.37 -26.13
N TYR A 107 -28.62 9.11 -26.09
CA TYR A 107 -28.04 8.05 -25.25
C TYR A 107 -28.17 8.37 -23.75
N LYS A 108 -28.03 9.62 -23.33
CA LYS A 108 -28.32 10.04 -21.95
C LYS A 108 -29.78 9.73 -21.58
N LYS A 109 -30.72 10.06 -22.46
CA LYS A 109 -32.15 9.76 -22.23
C LYS A 109 -32.42 8.27 -22.16
N ASP A 110 -31.85 7.51 -23.08
CA ASP A 110 -32.04 6.06 -23.14
C ASP A 110 -31.38 5.38 -21.93
N PHE A 111 -30.21 5.84 -21.52
CA PHE A 111 -29.51 5.36 -20.34
C PHE A 111 -30.35 5.53 -19.07
N TRP A 112 -30.88 6.73 -18.82
CA TRP A 112 -31.71 7.00 -17.66
C TRP A 112 -33.02 6.22 -17.67
N ASN A 113 -33.62 6.02 -18.84
CA ASN A 113 -34.81 5.19 -18.98
C ASN A 113 -34.51 3.71 -18.65
N GLN A 114 -33.36 3.20 -19.12
CA GLN A 114 -33.00 1.79 -18.94
C GLN A 114 -32.49 1.50 -17.53
N ILE A 115 -31.65 2.36 -16.91
CA ILE A 115 -31.13 2.12 -15.58
C ILE A 115 -32.23 2.13 -14.51
N ASN A 116 -33.28 2.91 -14.71
CA ASN A 116 -34.44 2.95 -13.83
C ASN A 116 -35.48 1.85 -14.14
N ASN A 117 -35.22 0.98 -15.12
CA ASN A 117 -36.06 -0.16 -15.44
C ASN A 117 -35.51 -1.42 -14.77
N THR A 118 -36.24 -1.94 -13.78
CA THR A 118 -35.87 -3.15 -13.04
C THR A 118 -35.80 -4.43 -13.90
N GLU A 119 -36.33 -4.42 -15.11
CA GLU A 119 -36.10 -5.48 -16.09
C GLU A 119 -34.68 -5.42 -16.68
N CYS A 120 -34.01 -4.27 -16.60
CA CYS A 120 -32.67 -4.08 -17.10
C CYS A 120 -31.61 -4.31 -16.03
N VAL A 121 -31.70 -3.57 -14.91
CA VAL A 121 -30.89 -3.75 -13.71
C VAL A 121 -31.73 -3.57 -12.46
N ASN A 122 -31.37 -4.24 -11.38
CA ASN A 122 -32.17 -4.24 -10.15
C ASN A 122 -32.11 -2.90 -9.39
N GLU A 123 -31.03 -2.14 -9.54
CA GLU A 123 -30.82 -0.90 -8.77
C GLU A 123 -29.99 0.12 -9.55
N ASN A 124 -30.38 1.39 -9.46
CA ASN A 124 -29.68 2.53 -10.00
C ASN A 124 -28.76 3.13 -8.92
N LEU A 125 -27.45 3.06 -9.12
CA LEU A 125 -26.43 3.61 -8.23
C LEU A 125 -25.98 5.02 -8.62
N LEU A 126 -26.40 5.52 -9.78
CA LEU A 126 -25.85 6.73 -10.40
C LEU A 126 -26.72 7.96 -10.10
N SER A 127 -26.06 9.09 -10.06
CA SER A 127 -26.64 10.43 -10.08
C SER A 127 -26.32 11.13 -11.40
N ASP A 128 -26.95 12.29 -11.65
CA ASP A 128 -26.70 13.08 -12.86
C ASP A 128 -25.21 13.46 -13.02
N ASN A 129 -24.46 13.52 -11.92
CA ASN A 129 -23.05 13.87 -11.89
C ASN A 129 -22.13 12.73 -12.35
N ASP A 130 -22.66 11.52 -12.53
CA ASP A 130 -21.89 10.34 -12.93
C ASP A 130 -21.88 10.13 -14.46
N LEU A 131 -22.63 10.95 -15.21
CA LEU A 131 -22.61 11.01 -16.66
C LEU A 131 -21.97 12.32 -17.12
N TYR A 132 -20.83 12.22 -17.78
CA TYR A 132 -20.09 13.37 -18.27
C TYR A 132 -19.90 13.31 -19.79
N GLU A 133 -20.18 14.43 -20.48
CA GLU A 133 -19.83 14.60 -21.89
C GLU A 133 -18.66 15.56 -22.03
N GLY A 134 -17.68 15.17 -22.83
CA GLY A 134 -16.50 15.98 -23.07
C GLY A 134 -16.01 15.85 -24.51
N CYS A 135 -15.22 16.82 -24.94
CA CYS A 135 -14.61 16.84 -26.25
C CYS A 135 -13.14 16.46 -26.16
N TYR A 136 -12.75 15.40 -26.86
CA TYR A 136 -11.38 14.96 -27.00
C TYR A 136 -10.95 15.06 -28.48
N LYS A 137 -9.96 15.92 -28.79
CA LYS A 137 -9.43 16.11 -30.16
C LYS A 137 -10.55 16.23 -31.23
N GLU A 138 -11.49 17.14 -30.98
CA GLU A 138 -12.67 17.41 -31.83
C GLU A 138 -13.69 16.25 -31.92
N ARG A 139 -13.58 15.23 -31.07
CA ARG A 139 -14.54 14.13 -30.97
C ARG A 139 -15.24 14.16 -29.62
N ASN A 140 -16.57 14.16 -29.62
CA ASN A 140 -17.32 14.11 -28.38
C ASN A 140 -17.39 12.67 -27.86
N LEU A 141 -17.23 12.51 -26.57
CA LEU A 141 -17.32 11.24 -25.85
C LEU A 141 -18.35 11.36 -24.73
N LEU A 142 -18.95 10.25 -24.34
CA LEU A 142 -19.80 10.16 -23.15
C LEU A 142 -19.15 9.19 -22.16
N LEU A 143 -18.85 9.69 -20.97
CA LEU A 143 -18.29 8.90 -19.87
C LEU A 143 -19.39 8.60 -18.87
N ILE A 144 -19.40 7.36 -18.37
CA ILE A 144 -20.31 6.88 -17.33
C ILE A 144 -19.45 6.33 -16.20
N TYR A 145 -19.46 6.99 -15.06
CA TYR A 145 -18.82 6.48 -13.86
C TYR A 145 -19.77 5.58 -13.09
N VAL A 146 -19.38 4.34 -12.88
CA VAL A 146 -20.14 3.36 -12.10
C VAL A 146 -19.42 3.18 -10.75
N PRO A 147 -20.01 3.62 -9.64
CA PRO A 147 -19.41 3.42 -8.31
C PRO A 147 -19.53 1.95 -7.90
N ARG A 148 -18.62 1.50 -7.02
CA ARG A 148 -18.82 0.22 -6.31
C ARG A 148 -20.08 0.33 -5.46
N ALA A 149 -20.99 -0.62 -5.60
CA ALA A 149 -22.18 -0.70 -4.76
C ALA A 149 -21.78 -0.96 -3.29
N SER A 150 -22.52 -0.35 -2.37
CA SER A 150 -22.39 -0.69 -0.96
C SER A 150 -22.70 -2.16 -0.73
N ARG A 151 -22.22 -2.73 0.39
CA ARG A 151 -22.51 -4.16 0.67
C ARG A 151 -24.01 -4.45 0.77
N THR A 152 -24.80 -3.48 1.24
CA THR A 152 -26.26 -3.64 1.39
C THR A 152 -27.02 -3.59 0.07
N GLN A 153 -26.40 -3.03 -0.98
CA GLN A 153 -26.97 -2.95 -2.33
C GLN A 153 -26.54 -4.15 -3.20
N ARG A 154 -25.42 -4.80 -2.86
CA ARG A 154 -24.96 -5.96 -3.63
C ARG A 154 -25.78 -7.21 -3.34
N PRO A 155 -26.04 -8.05 -4.34
CA PRO A 155 -25.54 -8.01 -5.71
C PRO A 155 -26.31 -7.04 -6.60
N ILE A 156 -25.59 -6.35 -7.50
CA ILE A 156 -26.17 -5.64 -8.64
C ILE A 156 -26.25 -6.64 -9.79
N TYR A 157 -27.45 -6.83 -10.34
CA TYR A 157 -27.71 -7.85 -11.35
C TYR A 157 -28.67 -7.38 -12.42
N ARG A 158 -28.65 -8.07 -13.55
CA ARG A 158 -29.55 -7.86 -14.65
C ARG A 158 -30.84 -8.66 -14.43
N THR A 159 -31.94 -8.16 -14.98
CA THR A 159 -33.25 -8.80 -14.89
C THR A 159 -33.78 -8.90 -13.45
N LYS A 160 -34.71 -9.82 -13.19
CA LYS A 160 -35.35 -9.99 -11.87
C LYS A 160 -34.72 -11.04 -10.98
N ASN A 161 -33.74 -11.78 -11.49
CA ASN A 161 -33.13 -12.89 -10.76
C ASN A 161 -31.60 -12.72 -10.69
N PRO A 162 -30.97 -12.63 -9.51
CA PRO A 162 -29.53 -12.49 -9.38
C PRO A 162 -28.75 -13.74 -9.78
N PHE A 163 -29.39 -14.91 -9.78
CA PHE A 163 -28.78 -16.21 -10.10
C PHE A 163 -28.72 -16.51 -11.60
N SER A 164 -28.16 -17.64 -11.95
CA SER A 164 -28.13 -18.15 -13.34
C SER A 164 -27.35 -17.27 -14.30
N GLY A 165 -26.32 -16.58 -13.82
CA GLY A 165 -25.42 -15.79 -14.65
C GLY A 165 -25.95 -14.39 -15.02
N HIS A 166 -26.82 -13.82 -14.19
CA HIS A 166 -27.32 -12.45 -14.37
C HIS A 166 -26.57 -11.44 -13.50
N THR A 167 -25.68 -11.88 -12.62
CA THR A 167 -24.77 -11.07 -11.82
C THR A 167 -23.37 -11.20 -12.38
N PHE A 168 -22.64 -10.09 -12.50
CA PHE A 168 -21.31 -10.05 -13.07
C PHE A 168 -20.30 -9.46 -12.09
N LYS A 169 -19.04 -9.90 -12.23
CA LYS A 169 -17.86 -9.34 -11.56
C LYS A 169 -16.77 -9.06 -12.58
N ARG A 170 -15.98 -8.02 -12.35
CA ARG A 170 -14.80 -7.71 -13.15
C ARG A 170 -13.62 -8.57 -12.70
N ASN A 171 -12.91 -9.16 -13.67
CA ASN A 171 -11.65 -9.83 -13.45
C ASN A 171 -10.74 -9.54 -14.64
N HIS A 172 -9.59 -8.90 -14.40
CA HIS A 172 -8.79 -8.28 -15.46
C HIS A 172 -9.66 -7.37 -16.35
N GLU A 173 -9.66 -7.58 -17.64
CA GLU A 173 -10.37 -6.77 -18.64
C GLU A 173 -11.80 -7.29 -18.94
N GLY A 174 -12.24 -8.38 -18.32
CA GLY A 174 -13.47 -9.07 -18.68
C GLY A 174 -14.59 -8.98 -17.64
N ASP A 175 -15.84 -8.96 -18.16
CA ASP A 175 -17.05 -9.07 -17.38
C ASP A 175 -17.43 -10.56 -17.25
N TYR A 176 -17.27 -11.15 -16.06
CA TYR A 176 -17.51 -12.57 -15.83
C TYR A 176 -18.77 -12.80 -14.99
N LYS A 177 -19.55 -13.77 -15.42
CA LYS A 177 -20.74 -14.22 -14.69
C LYS A 177 -20.34 -14.76 -13.33
N CYS A 178 -21.02 -14.29 -12.30
CA CYS A 178 -20.90 -14.86 -10.96
C CYS A 178 -21.49 -16.26 -10.89
N THR A 179 -20.89 -17.11 -10.08
CA THR A 179 -21.49 -18.39 -9.67
C THR A 179 -22.62 -18.13 -8.68
N ASP A 180 -23.54 -19.10 -8.55
CA ASP A 180 -24.62 -19.00 -7.56
C ASP A 180 -24.09 -18.94 -6.12
N ALA A 181 -22.92 -19.51 -5.85
CA ALA A 181 -22.25 -19.41 -4.56
C ALA A 181 -21.78 -17.97 -4.27
N GLU A 182 -21.15 -17.30 -5.26
CA GLU A 182 -20.75 -15.89 -5.14
C GLU A 182 -21.96 -14.98 -4.91
N VAL A 183 -23.08 -15.23 -5.61
CA VAL A 183 -24.31 -14.45 -5.42
C VAL A 183 -24.91 -14.67 -4.03
N LYS A 184 -25.00 -15.92 -3.56
CA LYS A 184 -25.47 -16.24 -2.20
C LYS A 184 -24.63 -15.52 -1.13
N ARG A 185 -23.31 -15.43 -1.36
CA ARG A 185 -22.39 -14.74 -0.46
C ARG A 185 -22.67 -13.24 -0.41
N MET A 186 -22.84 -12.58 -1.57
CA MET A 186 -23.19 -11.16 -1.62
C MET A 186 -24.50 -10.88 -0.89
N ILE A 187 -25.52 -11.72 -1.08
CA ILE A 187 -26.80 -11.61 -0.38
C ILE A 187 -26.60 -11.75 1.14
N ALA A 188 -25.81 -12.74 1.57
CA ALA A 188 -25.54 -12.94 3.00
C ALA A 188 -24.69 -11.79 3.60
N ASP A 189 -23.78 -11.17 2.83
CA ASP A 189 -23.04 -9.99 3.26
C ASP A 189 -23.91 -8.73 3.32
N SER A 190 -25.02 -8.68 2.59
CA SER A 190 -25.95 -7.55 2.62
C SER A 190 -26.82 -7.52 3.88
N ASP A 191 -27.00 -8.63 4.57
CA ASP A 191 -27.79 -8.70 5.80
C ASP A 191 -27.02 -8.13 7.00
N GLU A 192 -27.41 -6.94 7.43
CA GLU A 192 -26.85 -6.27 8.61
C GLU A 192 -27.45 -6.75 9.94
N SER A 193 -28.65 -7.31 9.88
CA SER A 193 -29.43 -7.69 11.06
C SER A 193 -28.97 -9.00 11.68
N HIS A 194 -28.44 -9.89 10.87
CA HIS A 194 -27.99 -11.22 11.28
C HIS A 194 -26.50 -11.45 10.97
N PRO A 195 -25.56 -10.92 11.77
CA PRO A 195 -24.14 -11.21 11.59
C PRO A 195 -23.89 -12.71 11.59
N ARG A 196 -23.12 -13.19 10.61
CA ARG A 196 -22.88 -14.64 10.43
C ARG A 196 -22.24 -15.31 11.65
N ASP A 197 -21.38 -14.60 12.36
CA ASP A 197 -20.71 -15.10 13.56
C ASP A 197 -21.63 -15.24 14.77
N SER A 198 -22.85 -14.65 14.70
CA SER A 198 -23.90 -14.77 15.72
C SER A 198 -24.83 -15.97 15.51
N ARG A 199 -24.59 -16.77 14.47
CA ARG A 199 -25.36 -17.99 14.18
C ARG A 199 -25.21 -18.98 15.35
N ILE A 200 -26.35 -19.51 15.84
CA ILE A 200 -26.38 -20.56 16.86
C ILE A 200 -26.01 -21.89 16.22
N LEU A 201 -25.12 -22.61 16.84
CA LEU A 201 -24.72 -23.96 16.46
C LEU A 201 -25.53 -24.99 17.31
N CYS A 202 -26.29 -25.86 16.65
CA CYS A 202 -27.10 -26.86 17.33
C CYS A 202 -26.21 -27.94 17.94
N ASN A 203 -26.60 -28.41 19.14
CA ASN A 203 -25.94 -29.53 19.84
C ASN A 203 -24.49 -29.27 20.31
N TYR A 204 -24.03 -28.01 20.31
CA TYR A 204 -22.77 -27.64 20.95
C TYR A 204 -23.00 -27.33 22.43
N SER A 205 -22.06 -27.75 23.26
CA SER A 205 -22.14 -27.68 24.72
C SER A 205 -20.86 -27.08 25.34
N MET A 206 -20.80 -26.99 26.67
CA MET A 206 -19.57 -26.61 27.37
C MET A 206 -18.43 -27.64 27.20
N GLU A 207 -18.70 -28.83 26.67
CA GLU A 207 -17.67 -29.83 26.37
C GLU A 207 -16.87 -29.45 25.11
N ASP A 208 -17.47 -28.66 24.21
CA ASP A 208 -16.83 -28.16 23.00
C ASP A 208 -15.89 -26.95 23.27
N ILE A 209 -15.97 -26.37 24.46
CA ILE A 209 -15.16 -25.25 24.88
C ILE A 209 -13.85 -25.72 25.51
N ASP A 210 -12.73 -25.16 25.07
CA ASP A 210 -11.44 -25.35 25.75
C ASP A 210 -11.41 -24.55 27.06
N LYS A 211 -11.35 -25.28 28.17
CA LYS A 211 -11.36 -24.70 29.52
C LYS A 211 -10.15 -23.84 29.81
N GLU A 212 -9.01 -24.19 29.25
CA GLU A 212 -7.76 -23.43 29.43
C GLU A 212 -7.86 -22.07 28.73
N THR A 213 -8.30 -22.06 27.48
CA THR A 213 -8.55 -20.83 26.71
C THR A 213 -9.52 -19.90 27.44
N LEU A 214 -10.65 -20.41 27.90
CA LEU A 214 -11.63 -19.60 28.63
C LEU A 214 -11.04 -19.04 29.94
N THR A 215 -10.29 -19.82 30.67
CA THR A 215 -9.62 -19.39 31.91
C THR A 215 -8.63 -18.26 31.64
N GLN A 216 -7.78 -18.41 30.63
CA GLN A 216 -6.79 -17.42 30.23
C GLN A 216 -7.46 -16.12 29.75
N TYR A 217 -8.55 -16.22 29.00
CA TYR A 217 -9.31 -15.05 28.56
C TYR A 217 -9.93 -14.31 29.75
N ARG A 218 -10.56 -15.02 30.69
CA ARG A 218 -11.12 -14.43 31.92
C ARG A 218 -10.05 -13.74 32.76
N GLN A 219 -8.84 -14.30 32.83
CA GLN A 219 -7.72 -13.71 33.54
C GLN A 219 -7.26 -12.40 32.90
N LEU A 220 -7.12 -12.35 31.56
CA LEU A 220 -6.82 -11.13 30.85
C LEU A 220 -7.90 -10.07 31.06
N PHE A 221 -9.18 -10.47 30.96
CA PHE A 221 -10.29 -9.56 31.23
C PHE A 221 -10.26 -9.00 32.66
N ALA A 222 -9.95 -9.83 33.67
CA ALA A 222 -9.83 -9.43 35.08
C ALA A 222 -8.65 -8.45 35.28
N ASN A 223 -7.52 -8.70 34.65
CA ASN A 223 -6.34 -7.83 34.73
C ASN A 223 -6.62 -6.44 34.16
N LEU A 224 -7.37 -6.36 33.05
CA LEU A 224 -7.72 -5.09 32.41
C LEU A 224 -8.86 -4.36 33.13
N LYS A 225 -9.78 -5.10 33.75
CA LYS A 225 -11.01 -4.56 34.35
C LYS A 225 -11.25 -5.20 35.74
N PRO A 226 -10.41 -4.92 36.72
CA PRO A 226 -10.41 -5.65 38.02
C PRO A 226 -11.68 -5.48 38.85
N SER A 227 -12.48 -4.45 38.59
CA SER A 227 -13.75 -4.19 39.29
C SER A 227 -15.00 -4.48 38.44
N HIS A 228 -14.86 -5.20 37.33
CA HIS A 228 -15.99 -5.40 36.41
C HIS A 228 -17.01 -6.42 36.97
N PRO A 229 -18.33 -6.12 36.97
CA PRO A 229 -19.36 -7.02 37.55
C PRO A 229 -19.37 -8.42 36.94
N TRP A 230 -18.92 -8.59 35.69
CA TRP A 230 -18.93 -9.91 35.02
C TRP A 230 -17.89 -10.90 35.57
N LEU A 231 -16.98 -10.45 36.42
CA LEU A 231 -15.99 -11.34 37.07
C LEU A 231 -16.63 -12.34 38.02
N SER A 232 -17.79 -12.00 38.61
CA SER A 232 -18.56 -12.86 39.51
C SER A 232 -19.45 -13.86 38.79
N LEU A 233 -19.65 -13.72 37.47
CA LEU A 233 -20.51 -14.61 36.69
C LEU A 233 -19.88 -15.99 36.52
N ASN A 234 -20.73 -17.04 36.47
CA ASN A 234 -20.28 -18.37 36.06
C ASN A 234 -19.86 -18.37 34.57
N ASN A 235 -19.25 -19.45 34.10
CA ASN A 235 -18.72 -19.52 32.75
C ASN A 235 -19.76 -19.31 31.66
N LEU A 236 -20.93 -19.94 31.77
CA LEU A 236 -22.01 -19.83 30.78
C LEU A 236 -22.60 -18.42 30.75
N GLU A 237 -22.83 -17.83 31.91
CA GLU A 237 -23.30 -16.45 32.03
C GLU A 237 -22.26 -15.44 31.44
N PHE A 238 -20.99 -15.67 31.73
CA PHE A 238 -19.90 -14.86 31.17
C PHE A 238 -19.86 -14.97 29.64
N LEU A 239 -19.91 -16.18 29.08
CA LEU A 239 -19.96 -16.44 27.65
C LEU A 239 -21.22 -15.83 26.98
N THR A 240 -22.35 -15.82 27.72
CA THR A 240 -23.58 -15.14 27.24
C THR A 240 -23.37 -13.62 27.13
N LYS A 241 -22.66 -12.99 28.09
CA LYS A 241 -22.33 -11.55 28.00
C LYS A 241 -21.37 -11.24 26.87
N LEU A 242 -20.52 -12.18 26.51
CA LEU A 242 -19.61 -12.09 25.35
C LEU A 242 -20.32 -12.32 24.01
N GLU A 243 -21.57 -12.76 23.99
CA GLU A 243 -22.28 -13.24 22.79
C GLU A 243 -21.70 -14.54 22.22
N ALA A 244 -20.88 -15.25 22.98
CA ALA A 244 -20.38 -16.59 22.66
C ALA A 244 -21.47 -17.66 22.84
N TYR A 245 -22.44 -17.38 23.69
CA TYR A 245 -23.67 -18.17 23.91
C TYR A 245 -24.87 -17.23 23.84
N ARG A 246 -25.92 -17.60 23.14
CA ARG A 246 -27.12 -16.77 23.03
C ARG A 246 -28.39 -17.62 22.97
N LYS A 247 -29.51 -16.95 23.25
CA LYS A 247 -30.85 -17.45 23.01
C LYS A 247 -31.55 -16.60 21.97
N ASP A 248 -31.99 -17.22 20.88
CA ASP A 248 -32.81 -16.55 19.89
C ASP A 248 -34.22 -16.32 20.46
N ARG A 249 -34.72 -15.12 20.36
CA ARG A 249 -36.02 -14.75 20.92
C ARG A 249 -37.21 -15.18 20.05
N HIS A 250 -36.95 -15.35 18.74
CA HIS A 250 -37.97 -15.76 17.78
C HIS A 250 -38.10 -17.28 17.72
N THR A 251 -37.01 -18.00 17.46
CA THR A 251 -37.00 -19.47 17.34
C THR A 251 -37.00 -20.17 18.70
N LYS A 252 -36.63 -19.48 19.78
CA LYS A 252 -36.39 -20.02 21.14
C LYS A 252 -35.19 -20.96 21.24
N GLU A 253 -34.47 -21.16 20.18
CA GLU A 253 -33.19 -21.88 20.17
C GLU A 253 -32.18 -21.19 21.04
N GLU A 254 -31.39 -21.97 21.76
CA GLU A 254 -30.26 -21.44 22.56
C GLU A 254 -29.04 -22.35 22.39
N GLY A 255 -27.87 -21.76 22.35
CA GLY A 255 -26.63 -22.51 22.15
C GLY A 255 -25.42 -21.59 21.93
N PHE A 256 -24.30 -22.24 21.73
CA PHE A 256 -23.07 -21.54 21.36
C PHE A 256 -23.21 -20.92 19.97
N THR A 257 -22.64 -19.73 19.83
CA THR A 257 -22.56 -19.06 18.54
C THR A 257 -21.30 -19.49 17.78
N LEU A 258 -21.28 -19.31 16.46
CA LEU A 258 -20.10 -19.53 15.65
C LEU A 258 -18.90 -18.74 16.23
N ALA A 259 -19.09 -17.47 16.62
CA ALA A 259 -18.06 -16.67 17.28
C ALA A 259 -17.54 -17.30 18.58
N GLY A 260 -18.43 -17.87 19.38
CA GLY A 260 -18.07 -18.53 20.63
C GLY A 260 -17.18 -19.73 20.43
N ILE A 261 -17.54 -20.59 19.47
CA ILE A 261 -16.73 -21.78 19.14
C ILE A 261 -15.40 -21.39 18.47
N LEU A 262 -15.40 -20.43 17.54
CA LEU A 262 -14.15 -19.94 16.93
C LEU A 262 -13.18 -19.33 17.95
N MET A 263 -13.69 -18.64 18.97
CA MET A 263 -12.86 -17.96 19.97
C MET A 263 -12.36 -18.87 21.07
N PHE A 264 -13.19 -19.84 21.50
CA PHE A 264 -12.94 -20.63 22.71
C PHE A 264 -13.03 -22.15 22.49
N GLY A 265 -13.42 -22.59 21.30
CA GLY A 265 -13.68 -24.01 21.02
C GLY A 265 -12.40 -24.84 20.96
N LYS A 266 -12.60 -26.15 21.12
CA LYS A 266 -11.59 -27.14 20.80
C LYS A 266 -11.44 -27.24 19.27
N THR A 267 -10.28 -27.68 18.81
CA THR A 267 -9.98 -27.75 17.37
C THR A 267 -10.98 -28.63 16.61
N GLU A 268 -11.33 -29.80 17.15
CA GLU A 268 -12.33 -30.69 16.55
C GLU A 268 -13.71 -30.07 16.46
N SER A 269 -14.14 -29.30 17.45
CA SER A 269 -15.41 -28.61 17.46
C SER A 269 -15.47 -27.45 16.45
N ILE A 270 -14.33 -26.77 16.23
CA ILE A 270 -14.22 -25.70 15.22
C ILE A 270 -14.28 -26.27 13.81
N THR A 271 -13.60 -27.39 13.55
CA THR A 271 -13.50 -28.00 12.21
C THR A 271 -14.66 -28.91 11.88
N ASP A 272 -15.64 -29.03 12.77
CA ASP A 272 -16.88 -29.76 12.52
C ASP A 272 -17.65 -29.16 11.31
N PRO A 273 -18.28 -29.99 10.45
CA PRO A 273 -19.08 -29.56 9.30
C PRO A 273 -20.11 -28.47 9.60
N GLU A 274 -20.70 -28.49 10.77
CA GLU A 274 -21.71 -27.53 11.20
C GLU A 274 -21.12 -26.19 11.67
N CYS A 275 -19.81 -26.10 11.91
CA CYS A 275 -19.14 -24.91 12.39
C CYS A 275 -18.33 -24.24 11.26
N ALA A 276 -17.07 -24.57 11.12
CA ALA A 276 -16.16 -23.99 10.13
C ALA A 276 -15.20 -25.06 9.57
N PRO A 277 -15.68 -25.97 8.69
CA PRO A 277 -14.92 -27.14 8.25
C PRO A 277 -13.61 -26.80 7.52
N ASN A 278 -13.52 -25.62 6.91
CA ASN A 278 -12.32 -25.16 6.19
C ASN A 278 -11.39 -24.31 7.08
N TYR A 279 -11.64 -24.22 8.37
CA TYR A 279 -10.86 -23.41 9.28
C TYR A 279 -9.44 -23.95 9.44
N PHE A 280 -8.45 -23.15 9.05
CA PHE A 280 -7.04 -23.45 9.19
C PHE A 280 -6.23 -22.17 9.34
N PRO A 281 -5.91 -21.73 10.58
CA PRO A 281 -5.04 -20.60 10.82
C PRO A 281 -3.57 -21.01 10.66
N ASP A 282 -2.79 -20.24 9.89
CA ASP A 282 -1.43 -20.58 9.50
C ASP A 282 -0.52 -19.34 9.59
N TYR A 283 0.42 -19.35 10.52
CA TYR A 283 1.49 -18.37 10.60
C TYR A 283 2.76 -18.97 9.99
N ARG A 284 3.43 -18.20 9.15
CA ARG A 284 4.66 -18.57 8.47
C ARG A 284 5.72 -17.48 8.61
N GLU A 285 6.92 -17.86 9.01
CA GLU A 285 8.06 -16.97 9.16
C GLU A 285 9.09 -17.25 8.06
N HIS A 286 9.56 -16.20 7.40
CA HIS A 286 10.52 -16.24 6.30
C HIS A 286 11.68 -15.27 6.59
N LEU A 287 12.42 -15.51 7.70
CA LEU A 287 13.54 -14.67 8.14
C LEU A 287 14.91 -15.27 7.77
N GLY A 288 14.96 -16.50 7.27
CA GLY A 288 16.20 -17.17 6.85
C GLY A 288 16.75 -16.57 5.55
N ALA A 289 18.09 -16.55 5.44
CA ALA A 289 18.78 -16.14 4.23
C ALA A 289 18.88 -17.27 3.17
N ASP A 290 18.40 -18.46 3.49
CA ASP A 290 18.46 -19.65 2.63
C ASP A 290 17.11 -19.84 1.94
N ASP A 291 17.07 -19.53 0.65
CA ASP A 291 15.88 -19.67 -0.20
C ASP A 291 15.40 -21.13 -0.36
N SER A 292 16.20 -22.12 0.04
CA SER A 292 15.81 -23.53 0.04
C SER A 292 14.89 -23.87 1.22
N ILE A 293 14.89 -23.06 2.28
CA ILE A 293 14.05 -23.24 3.46
C ILE A 293 12.71 -22.53 3.23
N ARG A 294 11.64 -23.29 3.11
CA ARG A 294 10.31 -22.77 2.82
C ARG A 294 9.77 -21.80 3.89
N TRP A 295 10.12 -22.00 5.15
CA TRP A 295 9.84 -21.12 6.30
C TRP A 295 10.84 -21.38 7.41
N SER A 296 11.24 -20.34 8.14
CA SER A 296 12.12 -20.44 9.30
C SER A 296 11.38 -20.90 10.55
N ASP A 297 10.08 -20.59 10.64
CA ASP A 297 9.18 -21.04 11.70
C ASP A 297 7.73 -21.09 11.19
N ARG A 298 6.89 -21.92 11.83
CA ARG A 298 5.48 -22.05 11.46
C ARG A 298 4.63 -22.38 12.68
N ILE A 299 3.45 -21.75 12.77
CA ILE A 299 2.41 -22.08 13.76
C ILE A 299 1.12 -22.41 13.00
N CYS A 300 0.70 -23.67 13.05
CA CYS A 300 -0.53 -24.16 12.45
C CYS A 300 -1.18 -25.21 13.37
N PRO A 301 -2.43 -25.63 13.13
CA PRO A 301 -3.04 -26.72 13.85
C PRO A 301 -2.26 -28.02 13.64
N ASP A 302 -1.52 -28.45 14.66
CA ASP A 302 -0.67 -29.65 14.65
C ASP A 302 -1.07 -30.67 15.75
N GLY A 303 -2.17 -30.38 16.47
CA GLY A 303 -2.66 -31.20 17.56
C GLY A 303 -1.95 -30.98 18.90
N THR A 304 -0.93 -30.11 18.99
CA THR A 304 -0.24 -29.79 20.24
C THR A 304 -0.92 -28.70 21.06
N TRP A 305 -1.90 -28.01 20.46
CA TRP A 305 -2.63 -26.89 21.05
C TRP A 305 -4.03 -26.77 20.45
N GLU A 306 -4.94 -26.16 21.17
CA GLU A 306 -6.28 -25.87 20.65
C GLU A 306 -6.24 -24.65 19.74
N ALA A 307 -6.50 -24.88 18.43
CA ALA A 307 -6.27 -23.90 17.39
C ALA A 307 -7.40 -22.87 17.25
N ASN A 308 -8.02 -22.46 18.37
CA ASN A 308 -9.01 -21.38 18.35
C ASN A 308 -8.35 -20.01 18.14
N LEU A 309 -9.15 -18.99 17.79
CA LEU A 309 -8.64 -17.65 17.44
C LEU A 309 -7.89 -16.97 18.58
N PHE A 310 -8.30 -17.21 19.83
CA PHE A 310 -7.62 -16.63 20.99
C PHE A 310 -6.21 -17.20 21.16
N GLN A 311 -6.06 -18.53 21.08
CA GLN A 311 -4.74 -19.17 21.20
C GLN A 311 -3.86 -18.86 19.99
N PHE A 312 -4.43 -18.82 18.78
CA PHE A 312 -3.69 -18.40 17.59
C PHE A 312 -3.13 -16.98 17.75
N TYR A 313 -3.98 -16.03 18.18
CA TYR A 313 -3.52 -14.67 18.48
C TYR A 313 -2.38 -14.66 19.52
N ARG A 314 -2.55 -15.37 20.62
CA ARG A 314 -1.54 -15.39 21.70
C ARG A 314 -0.20 -15.99 21.29
N LYS A 315 -0.20 -16.98 20.43
CA LYS A 315 1.02 -17.62 19.93
C LYS A 315 1.71 -16.78 18.85
N VAL A 316 0.97 -16.13 17.97
CA VAL A 316 1.51 -15.44 16.80
C VAL A 316 1.90 -13.99 17.09
N TYR A 317 1.10 -13.23 17.86
CA TYR A 317 1.40 -11.81 18.10
C TYR A 317 2.78 -11.53 18.70
N PRO A 318 3.26 -12.28 19.71
CA PRO A 318 4.63 -12.11 20.21
C PRO A 318 5.70 -12.32 19.12
N LYS A 319 5.50 -13.27 18.22
CA LYS A 319 6.42 -13.52 17.10
C LYS A 319 6.47 -12.33 16.14
N LEU A 320 5.33 -11.80 15.74
CA LEU A 320 5.23 -10.64 14.87
C LEU A 320 5.92 -9.39 15.43
N THR A 321 6.05 -9.28 16.73
CA THR A 321 6.61 -8.09 17.40
C THR A 321 8.10 -8.20 17.74
N VAL A 322 8.72 -9.37 17.59
CA VAL A 322 10.13 -9.61 17.94
C VAL A 322 11.09 -8.71 17.15
N ILE A 323 10.86 -8.58 15.85
CA ILE A 323 11.75 -7.81 14.97
C ILE A 323 11.44 -6.30 14.94
N LEU A 324 10.35 -5.87 15.60
CA LEU A 324 10.00 -4.46 15.61
C LEU A 324 10.94 -3.67 16.54
N PRO A 325 11.37 -2.47 16.13
CA PRO A 325 12.19 -1.62 16.96
C PRO A 325 11.46 -1.24 18.25
N LYS A 326 12.12 -1.39 19.38
CA LYS A 326 11.62 -1.01 20.72
C LYS A 326 12.50 0.10 21.29
N PRO A 327 12.32 1.36 20.84
CA PRO A 327 13.09 2.47 21.38
C PRO A 327 12.80 2.61 22.87
N PHE A 328 13.84 2.88 23.67
CA PHE A 328 13.69 3.14 25.09
C PHE A 328 12.98 4.50 25.29
N GLN A 329 11.71 4.45 25.62
CA GLN A 329 10.92 5.65 25.91
C GLN A 329 10.29 5.53 27.30
N ILE A 330 10.43 6.61 28.08
CA ILE A 330 9.76 6.75 29.38
C ILE A 330 8.72 7.85 29.28
N ARG A 331 7.46 7.55 29.61
CA ARG A 331 6.38 8.53 29.70
C ARG A 331 5.81 8.51 31.12
N ASN A 332 5.85 9.65 31.81
CA ASN A 332 5.39 9.76 33.21
C ASN A 332 6.07 8.73 34.16
N GLY A 333 7.37 8.45 33.96
CA GLY A 333 8.11 7.49 34.77
C GLY A 333 7.84 6.00 34.46
N ILE A 334 7.00 5.70 33.47
CA ILE A 334 6.68 4.33 33.04
C ILE A 334 7.30 4.10 31.67
N ARG A 335 8.00 2.97 31.54
CA ARG A 335 8.52 2.53 30.25
C ARG A 335 7.38 2.19 29.29
N ILE A 336 7.44 2.73 28.06
CA ILE A 336 6.51 2.38 26.99
C ILE A 336 7.15 1.27 26.17
N ASP A 337 6.58 0.06 26.27
CA ASP A 337 7.04 -1.09 25.49
C ASP A 337 6.29 -1.25 24.16
N GLU A 338 5.17 -0.52 23.97
CA GLU A 338 4.32 -0.60 22.78
C GLU A 338 4.42 0.69 21.95
N THR A 339 5.06 0.58 20.81
CA THR A 339 5.18 1.68 19.84
C THR A 339 3.97 1.74 18.90
N PRO A 340 3.75 2.83 18.15
CA PRO A 340 2.72 2.90 17.12
C PRO A 340 2.79 1.76 16.10
N THR A 341 3.99 1.23 15.82
CA THR A 341 4.19 0.08 14.92
C THR A 341 3.65 -1.22 15.54
N HIS A 342 3.82 -1.43 16.85
CA HIS A 342 3.23 -2.57 17.55
C HIS A 342 1.70 -2.51 17.52
N ILE A 343 1.13 -1.31 17.73
CA ILE A 343 -0.32 -1.06 17.63
C ILE A 343 -0.81 -1.37 16.21
N ALA A 344 -0.06 -0.95 15.19
CA ALA A 344 -0.39 -1.21 13.79
C ALA A 344 -0.43 -2.72 13.46
N ILE A 345 0.58 -3.49 13.88
CA ILE A 345 0.61 -4.94 13.70
C ILE A 345 -0.55 -5.61 14.43
N ARG A 346 -0.82 -5.21 15.67
CA ARG A 346 -1.96 -5.75 16.44
C ARG A 346 -3.26 -5.50 15.70
N GLU A 347 -3.49 -4.29 15.26
CA GLU A 347 -4.69 -3.91 14.53
C GLU A 347 -4.83 -4.70 13.21
N ALA A 348 -3.76 -4.81 12.43
CA ALA A 348 -3.74 -5.58 11.18
C ALA A 348 -4.09 -7.06 11.42
N PHE A 349 -3.48 -7.65 12.44
CA PHE A 349 -3.73 -9.06 12.77
C PHE A 349 -5.16 -9.29 13.24
N ILE A 350 -5.68 -8.48 14.17
CA ILE A 350 -7.06 -8.60 14.64
C ILE A 350 -8.05 -8.40 13.47
N ASN A 351 -7.81 -7.42 12.61
CA ASN A 351 -8.67 -7.18 11.45
C ASN A 351 -8.72 -8.40 10.53
N THR A 352 -7.61 -9.11 10.35
CA THR A 352 -7.56 -10.36 9.59
C THR A 352 -8.48 -11.42 10.19
N LEU A 353 -8.54 -11.53 11.51
CA LEU A 353 -9.38 -12.50 12.22
C LEU A 353 -10.86 -12.11 12.18
N ILE A 354 -11.20 -10.85 12.46
CA ILE A 354 -12.60 -10.41 12.57
C ILE A 354 -13.27 -10.11 11.23
N HIS A 355 -12.51 -10.00 10.13
CA HIS A 355 -13.06 -9.84 8.78
C HIS A 355 -13.05 -11.12 7.95
N CYS A 356 -12.49 -12.21 8.48
CA CYS A 356 -12.50 -13.52 7.82
C CYS A 356 -13.93 -14.00 7.55
N ASP A 357 -14.17 -14.53 6.35
CA ASP A 357 -15.38 -15.30 6.04
C ASP A 357 -15.11 -16.79 6.30
N PHE A 358 -15.56 -17.27 7.44
CA PHE A 358 -15.35 -18.66 7.86
C PHE A 358 -16.21 -19.68 7.11
N SER A 359 -17.09 -19.23 6.21
CA SER A 359 -17.87 -20.09 5.33
C SER A 359 -17.18 -20.38 3.99
N GLU A 360 -16.08 -19.67 3.70
CA GLU A 360 -15.35 -19.78 2.45
C GLU A 360 -14.21 -20.80 2.51
N GLU A 361 -13.86 -21.30 1.32
CA GLU A 361 -12.64 -22.06 1.16
C GLU A 361 -11.42 -21.14 1.27
N GLY A 362 -10.42 -21.56 2.03
CA GLY A 362 -9.18 -20.83 2.21
C GLY A 362 -8.75 -20.71 3.65
N ASN A 363 -7.50 -20.31 3.84
CA ASN A 363 -6.87 -20.26 5.14
C ASN A 363 -6.68 -18.82 5.60
N ILE A 364 -6.74 -18.60 6.90
CA ILE A 364 -6.18 -17.39 7.52
C ILE A 364 -4.67 -17.58 7.47
N VAL A 365 -3.96 -16.73 6.72
CA VAL A 365 -2.50 -16.81 6.60
C VAL A 365 -1.87 -15.52 7.06
N VAL A 366 -0.94 -15.64 8.01
CA VAL A 366 -0.10 -14.53 8.49
C VAL A 366 1.34 -14.86 8.15
N GLU A 367 1.96 -14.05 7.31
CA GLU A 367 3.34 -14.23 6.88
C GLU A 367 4.21 -13.09 7.38
N GLN A 368 5.37 -13.44 7.92
CA GLN A 368 6.40 -12.50 8.33
C GLN A 368 7.65 -12.72 7.48
N TRP A 369 8.04 -11.69 6.74
CA TRP A 369 9.24 -11.64 5.91
C TRP A 369 10.23 -10.64 6.50
N VAL A 370 11.47 -10.66 6.02
CA VAL A 370 12.48 -9.66 6.42
C VAL A 370 12.07 -8.24 6.06
N ASP A 371 11.36 -8.09 4.92
CA ASP A 371 11.00 -6.80 4.30
C ASP A 371 9.51 -6.46 4.38
N LYS A 372 8.66 -7.34 4.94
CA LYS A 372 7.20 -7.11 5.00
C LYS A 372 6.48 -8.09 5.90
N TYR A 373 5.25 -7.70 6.28
CA TYR A 373 4.23 -8.61 6.78
C TYR A 373 3.12 -8.75 5.76
N ARG A 374 2.50 -9.91 5.70
CA ARG A 374 1.28 -10.18 4.94
C ARG A 374 0.22 -10.80 5.81
N PHE A 375 -0.98 -10.27 5.71
CA PHE A 375 -2.15 -10.75 6.41
C PHE A 375 -3.22 -11.10 5.39
N LYS A 376 -3.63 -12.38 5.34
CA LYS A 376 -4.57 -12.91 4.35
C LYS A 376 -5.74 -13.55 5.04
N ASN A 377 -6.94 -13.25 4.59
CA ASN A 377 -8.15 -13.94 5.04
C ASN A 377 -9.11 -14.21 3.87
N PRO A 378 -9.86 -15.33 3.90
CA PRO A 378 -10.96 -15.60 2.99
C PRO A 378 -12.05 -14.52 3.05
N GLY A 379 -12.73 -14.32 1.92
CA GLY A 379 -13.85 -13.40 1.77
C GLY A 379 -13.52 -12.14 0.98
N THR A 380 -14.46 -11.22 0.92
CA THR A 380 -14.39 -9.96 0.17
C THR A 380 -14.34 -8.77 1.11
N MET A 381 -13.84 -7.63 0.62
CA MET A 381 -13.95 -6.37 1.35
C MET A 381 -15.40 -5.89 1.42
N LEU A 382 -15.85 -5.56 2.63
CA LEU A 382 -17.20 -5.02 2.86
C LEU A 382 -17.33 -3.54 2.53
N VAL A 383 -16.20 -2.84 2.39
CA VAL A 383 -16.08 -1.43 2.00
C VAL A 383 -15.22 -1.32 0.74
N SER A 384 -15.33 -0.21 0.00
CA SER A 384 -14.42 0.05 -1.13
C SER A 384 -13.00 0.36 -0.65
N LYS A 385 -11.99 0.21 -1.52
CA LYS A 385 -10.61 0.60 -1.21
C LYS A 385 -10.52 2.07 -0.81
N THR A 386 -11.27 2.95 -1.47
CA THR A 386 -11.33 4.38 -1.13
C THR A 386 -11.87 4.59 0.29
N GLN A 387 -12.97 3.94 0.67
CA GLN A 387 -13.51 4.00 2.03
C GLN A 387 -12.54 3.42 3.06
N TYR A 388 -11.87 2.31 2.72
CA TYR A 388 -10.84 1.70 3.58
C TYR A 388 -9.73 2.69 3.95
N TYR A 389 -9.17 3.43 2.97
CA TYR A 389 -8.11 4.40 3.22
C TYR A 389 -8.60 5.73 3.79
N SER A 390 -9.84 6.14 3.51
CA SER A 390 -10.42 7.36 4.08
C SER A 390 -10.71 7.22 5.57
N GLY A 391 -10.94 5.99 6.04
CA GLY A 391 -11.36 5.72 7.42
C GLY A 391 -12.75 6.28 7.74
N GLY A 392 -13.15 6.21 9.00
CA GLY A 392 -14.39 6.79 9.51
C GLY A 392 -15.50 5.75 9.67
N ASP A 393 -15.83 4.99 8.65
CA ASP A 393 -16.85 3.94 8.74
C ASP A 393 -16.20 2.59 9.03
N SER A 394 -16.66 1.93 10.09
CA SER A 394 -16.22 0.59 10.46
C SER A 394 -17.34 -0.42 10.21
N VAL A 395 -17.18 -1.19 9.14
CA VAL A 395 -18.07 -2.32 8.85
C VAL A 395 -17.32 -3.60 9.16
N CYS A 396 -17.68 -4.26 10.26
CA CYS A 396 -17.09 -5.52 10.67
C CYS A 396 -17.97 -6.71 10.25
N ARG A 397 -17.34 -7.76 9.67
CA ARG A 397 -18.04 -9.01 9.29
C ARG A 397 -18.47 -9.79 10.54
N ASN A 398 -17.55 -9.98 11.49
CA ASN A 398 -17.75 -10.81 12.69
C ASN A 398 -17.83 -9.92 13.93
N LYS A 399 -19.02 -9.34 14.15
CA LYS A 399 -19.25 -8.33 15.22
C LYS A 399 -19.07 -8.91 16.63
N ALA A 400 -19.46 -10.19 16.85
CA ALA A 400 -19.29 -10.83 18.14
C ALA A 400 -17.80 -11.11 18.44
N LEU A 401 -17.03 -11.58 17.46
CA LEU A 401 -15.57 -11.71 17.59
C LEU A 401 -14.91 -10.37 17.88
N GLN A 402 -15.28 -9.30 17.16
CA GLN A 402 -14.76 -7.95 17.43
C GLN A 402 -15.02 -7.52 18.87
N LYS A 403 -16.23 -7.73 19.38
CA LYS A 403 -16.59 -7.45 20.78
C LYS A 403 -15.71 -8.21 21.75
N MET A 404 -15.45 -9.50 21.51
CA MET A 404 -14.60 -10.31 22.37
C MET A 404 -13.16 -9.78 22.42
N PHE A 405 -12.54 -9.47 21.28
CA PHE A 405 -11.20 -8.85 21.24
C PHE A 405 -11.17 -7.45 21.87
N MET A 406 -12.22 -6.65 21.71
CA MET A 406 -12.32 -5.32 22.30
C MET A 406 -12.39 -5.39 23.84
N LEU A 407 -13.09 -6.37 24.39
CA LEU A 407 -13.25 -6.50 25.84
C LEU A 407 -11.95 -6.83 26.57
N ILE A 408 -10.99 -7.44 25.90
CA ILE A 408 -9.64 -7.72 26.40
C ILE A 408 -8.60 -6.71 25.89
N GLY A 409 -9.04 -5.55 25.35
CA GLY A 409 -8.18 -4.42 24.99
C GLY A 409 -7.37 -4.58 23.70
N PHE A 410 -7.67 -5.59 22.88
CA PHE A 410 -6.92 -5.84 21.65
C PHE A 410 -7.47 -5.12 20.42
N SER A 411 -8.74 -4.72 20.43
CA SER A 411 -9.40 -3.97 19.36
C SER A 411 -10.17 -2.77 19.91
N GLU A 412 -10.51 -1.83 19.05
CA GLU A 412 -11.38 -0.68 19.35
C GLU A 412 -12.49 -0.57 18.30
N LYS A 413 -13.64 -0.04 18.70
CA LYS A 413 -14.77 0.19 17.80
C LYS A 413 -14.86 1.67 17.45
N ALA A 414 -13.89 2.20 16.71
CA ALA A 414 -13.85 3.63 16.41
C ALA A 414 -13.64 3.98 14.93
N GLY A 415 -13.64 3.00 14.02
CA GLY A 415 -13.32 3.25 12.60
C GLY A 415 -11.89 3.77 12.36
N SER A 416 -11.03 3.72 13.38
CA SER A 416 -9.66 4.27 13.36
C SER A 416 -8.58 3.21 13.07
N GLY A 417 -8.97 1.96 12.83
CA GLY A 417 -8.04 0.83 12.70
C GLY A 417 -7.03 1.03 11.57
N VAL A 418 -7.51 1.34 10.38
CA VAL A 418 -6.66 1.59 9.21
C VAL A 418 -5.75 2.80 9.43
N ASN A 419 -6.28 3.87 10.04
CA ASN A 419 -5.49 5.06 10.37
C ASN A 419 -4.35 4.74 11.34
N LYS A 420 -4.57 3.83 12.33
CA LYS A 420 -3.52 3.36 13.24
C LYS A 420 -2.44 2.58 12.49
N ILE A 421 -2.84 1.71 11.55
CA ILE A 421 -1.92 0.96 10.71
C ILE A 421 -1.05 1.90 9.88
N ILE A 422 -1.67 2.83 9.15
CA ILE A 422 -0.97 3.80 8.29
C ILE A 422 -0.06 4.70 9.14
N LYS A 423 -0.57 5.20 10.27
CA LYS A 423 0.20 6.06 11.18
C LYS A 423 1.43 5.34 11.73
N GLY A 424 1.27 4.10 12.21
CA GLY A 424 2.37 3.31 12.77
C GLY A 424 3.47 3.04 11.74
N TRP A 425 3.09 2.77 10.49
CA TRP A 425 4.03 2.56 9.40
C TRP A 425 4.74 3.84 8.96
N ARG A 426 4.01 4.94 8.88
CA ARG A 426 4.58 6.26 8.56
C ARG A 426 5.59 6.72 9.62
N GLU A 427 5.29 6.52 10.91
CA GLU A 427 6.21 6.88 12.00
C GLU A 427 7.50 6.04 12.01
N ALA A 428 7.47 4.86 11.38
CA ALA A 428 8.65 4.02 11.16
C ALA A 428 9.41 4.35 9.85
N ASN A 429 9.00 5.34 9.09
CA ASN A 429 9.55 5.68 7.76
C ASN A 429 9.43 4.55 6.72
N TRP A 430 8.44 3.69 6.85
CA TRP A 430 8.21 2.59 5.90
C TRP A 430 7.17 2.95 4.84
N GLN A 431 7.24 2.25 3.71
CA GLN A 431 6.28 2.39 2.62
C GLN A 431 4.86 2.14 3.12
N LYS A 432 3.89 2.89 2.55
CA LYS A 432 2.48 2.80 2.94
C LYS A 432 1.94 1.37 2.82
N PRO A 433 1.24 0.86 3.84
CA PRO A 433 0.49 -0.38 3.76
C PRO A 433 -0.54 -0.35 2.64
N TYR A 434 -0.73 -1.47 1.98
CA TYR A 434 -1.72 -1.59 0.92
C TYR A 434 -2.56 -2.86 1.03
N VAL A 435 -3.82 -2.76 0.61
CA VAL A 435 -4.79 -3.86 0.61
C VAL A 435 -5.15 -4.25 -0.81
N GLU A 436 -5.21 -5.56 -1.05
CA GLU A 436 -5.61 -6.16 -2.31
C GLU A 436 -6.78 -7.12 -2.09
N GLU A 437 -7.75 -7.07 -2.98
CA GLU A 437 -8.87 -8.00 -3.04
C GLU A 437 -8.68 -8.89 -4.26
N PHE A 438 -8.74 -10.19 -4.08
CA PHE A 438 -8.60 -11.18 -5.14
C PHE A 438 -9.93 -11.89 -5.34
N ASN A 439 -10.20 -12.19 -6.60
CA ASN A 439 -11.37 -12.97 -7.00
C ASN A 439 -10.94 -14.40 -7.38
N ARG A 440 -11.71 -15.41 -6.97
CA ARG A 440 -11.55 -16.82 -7.35
C ARG A 440 -10.19 -17.44 -7.02
N PRO A 441 -9.94 -17.74 -5.74
CA PRO A 441 -10.86 -17.61 -4.60
C PRO A 441 -10.90 -16.19 -4.06
N ASP A 442 -12.08 -15.81 -3.53
CA ASP A 442 -12.24 -14.51 -2.88
C ASP A 442 -11.41 -14.47 -1.61
N LYS A 443 -10.43 -13.57 -1.58
CA LYS A 443 -9.56 -13.31 -0.42
C LYS A 443 -9.13 -11.87 -0.36
N VAL A 444 -8.88 -11.40 0.83
CA VAL A 444 -8.29 -10.08 1.09
C VAL A 444 -6.88 -10.28 1.61
N GLU A 445 -5.94 -9.50 1.08
CA GLU A 445 -4.54 -9.51 1.48
C GLU A 445 -4.12 -8.08 1.86
N LEU A 446 -3.68 -7.89 3.11
CA LEU A 446 -3.09 -6.66 3.59
C LEU A 446 -1.57 -6.85 3.67
N THR A 447 -0.82 -6.05 2.93
CA THR A 447 0.64 -6.03 2.97
C THR A 447 1.15 -4.79 3.69
N LEU A 448 2.06 -5.01 4.63
CA LEU A 448 2.75 -3.98 5.41
C LEU A 448 4.25 -4.04 5.08
N PRO A 449 4.74 -3.25 4.09
CA PRO A 449 6.15 -3.27 3.69
C PRO A 449 7.04 -2.61 4.75
N MET A 450 8.17 -3.22 5.11
CA MET A 450 9.19 -2.65 5.99
C MET A 450 10.37 -2.08 5.18
N ILE A 451 10.08 -1.54 4.02
CA ILE A 451 11.06 -0.90 3.13
C ILE A 451 11.10 0.58 3.47
N SER A 452 12.26 1.10 3.84
CA SER A 452 12.43 2.51 4.15
C SER A 452 12.07 3.40 2.96
N LEU A 453 11.35 4.48 3.23
CA LEU A 453 11.07 5.54 2.24
C LEU A 453 12.27 6.44 2.01
N LEU A 454 13.19 6.46 2.98
CA LEU A 454 14.39 7.29 2.94
C LEU A 454 15.60 6.41 2.61
N PRO A 455 16.51 6.85 1.72
CA PRO A 455 17.73 6.11 1.43
C PRO A 455 18.59 5.99 2.68
N ASP A 456 18.85 4.77 3.14
CA ASP A 456 19.61 4.50 4.37
C ASP A 456 21.00 5.16 4.31
N ASP A 457 21.67 5.10 3.16
CA ASP A 457 22.97 5.76 2.94
C ASP A 457 22.92 7.28 3.19
N THR A 458 21.81 7.93 2.83
CA THR A 458 21.62 9.37 3.04
C THR A 458 21.33 9.67 4.51
N VAL A 459 20.53 8.85 5.16
CA VAL A 459 20.23 9.00 6.60
C VAL A 459 21.49 8.79 7.43
N ILE A 460 22.32 7.79 7.10
CA ILE A 460 23.61 7.54 7.78
C ILE A 460 24.53 8.77 7.62
N LYS A 461 24.68 9.31 6.42
CA LYS A 461 25.50 10.51 6.18
C LYS A 461 24.99 11.74 6.93
N LEU A 462 23.67 11.93 6.98
CA LEU A 462 23.07 13.01 7.77
C LEU A 462 23.28 12.80 9.28
N LYS A 463 23.25 11.55 9.78
CA LYS A 463 23.59 11.22 11.18
C LYS A 463 25.05 11.60 11.50
N GLU A 464 25.97 11.25 10.61
CA GLU A 464 27.38 11.59 10.74
C GLU A 464 27.59 13.11 10.68
N LEU A 465 26.93 13.80 9.72
CA LEU A 465 27.06 15.24 9.54
C LEU A 465 26.57 16.07 10.73
N PHE A 466 25.48 15.62 11.38
CA PHE A 466 24.84 16.32 12.49
C PHE A 466 25.02 15.65 13.84
N ASP A 467 26.05 14.80 13.99
CA ASP A 467 26.40 14.11 15.24
C ASP A 467 25.19 13.50 15.98
N GLY A 468 24.35 12.80 15.25
CA GLY A 468 23.15 12.15 15.78
C GLY A 468 21.98 13.07 16.14
N LYS A 469 22.11 14.38 16.06
CA LYS A 469 21.02 15.35 16.37
C LYS A 469 19.75 15.11 15.54
N ILE A 470 19.87 14.48 14.36
CA ILE A 470 18.71 14.16 13.51
C ILE A 470 17.73 13.17 14.14
N GLU A 471 18.12 12.44 15.19
CA GLU A 471 17.24 11.50 15.91
C GLU A 471 16.11 12.19 16.70
N THR A 472 16.23 13.49 16.93
CA THR A 472 15.20 14.31 17.60
C THR A 472 14.16 14.86 16.63
N LEU A 473 14.39 14.75 15.31
CA LEU A 473 13.53 15.30 14.28
C LEU A 473 12.29 14.44 14.07
N THR A 474 11.20 15.11 13.71
CA THR A 474 10.00 14.43 13.21
C THR A 474 10.28 13.81 11.84
N GLN A 475 9.44 12.87 11.43
CA GLN A 475 9.55 12.25 10.12
C GLN A 475 9.50 13.26 8.96
N ASP A 476 8.58 14.21 9.02
CA ASP A 476 8.44 15.23 7.98
C ASP A 476 9.70 16.11 7.91
N GLU A 477 10.30 16.46 9.04
CA GLU A 477 11.56 17.20 9.14
C GLU A 477 12.74 16.39 8.57
N LEU A 478 12.83 15.11 8.90
CA LEU A 478 13.86 14.22 8.35
C LEU A 478 13.68 14.05 6.83
N THR A 479 12.45 13.93 6.36
CA THR A 479 12.15 13.88 4.92
C THR A 479 12.60 15.14 4.20
N VAL A 480 12.40 16.32 4.80
CA VAL A 480 12.91 17.60 4.28
C VAL A 480 14.43 17.58 4.17
N LEU A 481 15.14 17.14 5.21
CA LEU A 481 16.61 17.08 5.19
C LEU A 481 17.13 16.10 4.15
N VAL A 482 16.57 14.89 4.08
CA VAL A 482 16.95 13.87 3.09
C VAL A 482 16.71 14.39 1.66
N THR A 483 15.58 15.05 1.43
CA THR A 483 15.27 15.64 0.13
C THR A 483 16.25 16.76 -0.21
N CYS A 484 16.55 17.64 0.74
CA CYS A 484 17.50 18.74 0.57
C CYS A 484 18.91 18.22 0.28
N TYR A 485 19.35 17.18 0.98
CA TYR A 485 20.65 16.54 0.75
C TYR A 485 20.74 15.91 -0.65
N SER A 486 19.66 15.25 -1.10
CA SER A 486 19.62 14.55 -2.40
C SER A 486 19.55 15.50 -3.59
N GLU A 487 18.85 16.64 -3.44
CA GLU A 487 18.63 17.63 -4.49
C GLU A 487 19.66 18.78 -4.45
N SER A 488 20.53 18.81 -3.42
CA SER A 488 21.49 19.89 -3.10
C SER A 488 20.83 21.21 -2.72
N GLU A 489 19.67 21.56 -3.24
CA GLU A 489 18.86 22.71 -2.87
C GLU A 489 17.37 22.43 -3.03
N ILE A 490 16.55 23.02 -2.18
CA ILE A 490 15.09 22.82 -2.24
C ILE A 490 14.33 24.10 -1.85
N ASN A 491 13.11 24.26 -2.34
CA ASN A 491 12.23 25.35 -1.96
C ASN A 491 10.88 24.84 -1.41
N ASN A 492 10.11 25.75 -0.81
CA ASN A 492 8.81 25.40 -0.22
C ASN A 492 7.84 24.77 -1.23
N THR A 493 7.86 25.19 -2.50
CA THR A 493 6.95 24.67 -3.52
C THR A 493 7.29 23.21 -3.85
N GLN A 494 8.57 22.87 -3.96
CA GLN A 494 9.02 21.49 -4.18
C GLN A 494 8.65 20.60 -2.98
N LEU A 495 8.80 21.11 -1.75
CA LEU A 495 8.44 20.34 -0.54
C LEU A 495 6.96 20.03 -0.41
N GLN A 496 6.06 20.83 -1.01
CA GLN A 496 4.63 20.52 -1.05
C GLN A 496 4.32 19.22 -1.80
N TYR A 497 5.22 18.76 -2.67
CA TYR A 497 5.09 17.48 -3.37
C TYR A 497 5.62 16.29 -2.56
N VAL A 498 6.37 16.54 -1.49
CA VAL A 498 7.11 15.53 -0.74
C VAL A 498 6.56 15.36 0.67
N VAL A 499 6.16 16.46 1.31
CA VAL A 499 5.66 16.48 2.69
C VAL A 499 4.16 16.77 2.68
N PRO A 500 3.31 15.95 3.33
CA PRO A 500 1.85 16.09 3.31
C PRO A 500 1.37 17.18 4.28
N GLN A 501 2.01 18.34 4.27
CA GLN A 501 1.72 19.48 5.13
C GLN A 501 1.25 20.69 4.32
N HIS A 502 0.44 21.56 4.95
CA HIS A 502 0.07 22.82 4.31
C HIS A 502 1.29 23.73 4.14
N ARG A 503 1.29 24.54 3.08
CA ARG A 503 2.39 25.46 2.75
C ARG A 503 2.91 26.30 3.92
N SER A 504 2.00 26.77 4.78
CA SER A 504 2.35 27.55 5.98
C SER A 504 3.13 26.75 7.01
N ASP A 505 2.80 25.46 7.15
CA ASP A 505 3.43 24.56 8.13
C ASP A 505 4.81 24.09 7.63
N ILE A 506 4.95 23.85 6.31
CA ILE A 506 6.25 23.65 5.68
C ILE A 506 7.15 24.88 5.89
N THR A 507 6.61 26.11 5.79
CA THR A 507 7.39 27.32 6.08
C THR A 507 7.87 27.39 7.54
N LYS A 508 7.01 26.99 8.50
CA LYS A 508 7.39 26.93 9.93
C LYS A 508 8.50 25.88 10.16
N MET A 509 8.32 24.72 9.56
CA MET A 509 9.28 23.62 9.62
C MET A 509 10.65 24.01 9.07
N LEU A 510 10.70 24.62 7.88
CA LEU A 510 11.93 25.13 7.28
C LEU A 510 12.64 26.18 8.17
N LYS A 511 11.87 27.10 8.77
CA LYS A 511 12.42 28.07 9.71
C LYS A 511 12.98 27.39 10.96
N LYS A 512 12.27 26.37 11.50
CA LYS A 512 12.75 25.57 12.63
C LYS A 512 14.08 24.91 12.31
N LEU A 513 14.16 24.20 11.18
CA LEU A 513 15.38 23.50 10.74
C LEU A 513 16.55 24.46 10.49
N CYS A 514 16.30 25.69 10.01
CA CYS A 514 17.33 26.73 9.92
C CYS A 514 17.78 27.21 11.30
N ASN A 515 16.87 27.43 12.24
CA ASN A 515 17.20 27.89 13.60
C ASN A 515 17.96 26.81 14.41
N GLU A 516 17.72 25.55 14.13
CA GLU A 516 18.37 24.40 14.77
C GLU A 516 19.71 24.03 14.07
N GLY A 517 20.10 24.78 13.02
CA GLY A 517 21.38 24.61 12.35
C GLY A 517 21.43 23.52 11.28
N PHE A 518 20.33 22.86 10.96
CA PHE A 518 20.29 21.81 9.93
C PHE A 518 20.29 22.36 8.50
N LEU A 519 19.67 23.51 8.29
CA LEU A 519 19.55 24.15 6.97
C LEU A 519 20.07 25.57 6.96
N ILE A 520 20.52 26.01 5.79
CA ILE A 520 20.85 27.41 5.49
C ILE A 520 19.88 27.90 4.42
N SER A 521 19.30 29.09 4.62
CA SER A 521 18.41 29.71 3.64
C SER A 521 19.15 30.71 2.77
N ALA A 522 18.92 30.70 1.45
CA ALA A 522 19.45 31.65 0.48
C ALA A 522 18.28 32.33 -0.26
N GLY A 523 18.34 33.66 -0.37
CA GLY A 523 17.32 34.49 -1.02
C GLY A 523 16.18 34.92 -0.09
N ASN A 524 15.27 35.74 -0.61
CA ASN A 524 14.15 36.31 0.14
C ASN A 524 12.80 36.07 -0.56
N GLY A 525 11.75 35.88 0.23
CA GLY A 525 10.37 35.78 -0.25
C GLY A 525 9.99 34.43 -0.87
N ARG A 526 9.20 34.44 -1.95
CA ARG A 526 8.64 33.21 -2.57
C ARG A 526 9.69 32.32 -3.23
N GLY A 527 10.88 32.82 -3.51
CA GLY A 527 11.98 32.11 -4.16
C GLY A 527 13.09 31.66 -3.21
N THR A 528 12.89 31.70 -1.88
CA THR A 528 13.89 31.27 -0.91
C THR A 528 14.24 29.79 -1.13
N LYS A 529 15.53 29.53 -1.28
CA LYS A 529 16.11 28.19 -1.40
C LYS A 529 16.76 27.79 -0.10
N TYR A 530 16.78 26.51 0.18
CA TYR A 530 17.33 25.93 1.40
C TYR A 530 18.37 24.88 1.03
N HIS A 531 19.47 24.87 1.74
CA HIS A 531 20.61 23.95 1.56
C HIS A 531 20.95 23.29 2.90
N ILE A 532 21.58 22.14 2.86
CA ILE A 532 22.13 21.50 4.06
C ILE A 532 23.26 22.37 4.62
N ASN A 533 23.28 22.52 5.94
CA ASN A 533 24.35 23.22 6.64
C ASN A 533 25.54 22.27 6.87
N GLU A 534 26.54 22.30 6.02
CA GLU A 534 27.73 21.46 6.12
C GLU A 534 28.77 22.01 7.13
N SER A 535 28.55 23.19 7.72
CA SER A 535 29.52 23.87 8.56
C SER A 535 29.61 23.40 10.01
N GLU A 536 28.61 22.61 10.51
CA GLU A 536 28.64 22.08 11.89
C GLU A 536 29.49 20.80 12.05
N GLY A 537 29.95 20.18 10.96
CA GLY A 537 30.75 18.93 11.00
C GLY A 537 32.24 19.11 11.19
N GLN A 538 32.76 20.36 11.28
CA GLN A 538 34.18 20.61 11.55
C GLN A 538 34.35 21.33 12.89
N VAL A 539 34.58 20.56 13.94
CA VAL A 539 35.11 21.09 15.22
C VAL A 539 36.59 21.30 15.01
N ASP A 540 36.97 22.52 14.61
CA ASP A 540 38.35 22.98 14.68
C ASP A 540 38.70 23.36 16.12
N SER A 541 39.62 22.60 16.70
CA SER A 541 40.33 22.94 17.92
C SER A 541 41.34 24.04 17.64
N SER A 542 40.97 25.31 17.84
CA SER A 542 41.91 26.34 18.22
C SER A 542 41.21 27.59 18.74
N GLU A 543 41.63 27.94 19.95
CA GLU A 543 41.21 29.11 20.72
C GLU A 543 41.65 30.46 20.11
N ASN A 544 40.81 31.43 20.45
CA ASN A 544 41.15 32.87 20.59
C ASN A 544 41.33 33.78 19.33
N ASN A 545 40.47 34.69 19.07
CA ASN A 545 40.51 36.07 19.56
C ASN A 545 39.52 37.02 18.86
N MET A 546 38.92 37.80 19.69
CA MET A 546 38.22 39.08 19.59
C MET A 546 38.47 40.01 18.41
N LYS A 547 37.36 40.68 18.07
CA LYS A 547 37.14 42.10 17.74
C LYS A 547 36.94 42.52 16.28
N SER A 548 35.70 42.91 16.07
CA SER A 548 35.23 44.27 15.67
C SER A 548 35.40 44.77 14.23
N SER A 549 34.21 45.08 13.73
CA SER A 549 33.83 46.29 12.96
C SER A 549 34.46 46.56 11.58
N GLY A 550 33.55 46.74 10.63
CA GLY A 550 33.62 47.92 9.79
C GLY A 550 33.85 47.71 8.29
N THR A 551 32.77 47.84 7.57
CA THR A 551 32.60 48.75 6.42
C THR A 551 33.47 48.63 5.14
N LYS A 552 32.75 48.28 4.06
CA LYS A 552 32.76 48.82 2.67
C LYS A 552 34.02 48.85 1.79
N VAL A 553 33.72 48.44 0.55
CA VAL A 553 34.08 49.07 -0.76
C VAL A 553 35.37 48.66 -1.44
N GLY A 554 35.22 48.12 -2.65
CA GLY A 554 35.90 48.62 -3.83
C GLY A 554 36.90 47.74 -4.54
N THR A 555 36.44 47.26 -5.68
CA THR A 555 37.15 47.24 -6.99
C THR A 555 38.57 46.72 -7.17
N SER A 556 38.61 45.89 -8.20
CA SER A 556 39.60 45.80 -9.32
C SER A 556 40.94 45.08 -9.13
N GLU A 557 41.01 44.08 -9.98
CA GLU A 557 42.10 43.77 -10.94
C GLU A 557 43.49 43.28 -10.49
N ASN A 558 43.78 42.22 -11.16
CA ASN A 558 45.05 41.78 -11.78
C ASN A 558 45.95 40.77 -11.06
N ASN A 559 45.94 39.61 -11.71
CA ASN A 559 47.07 38.82 -12.26
C ASN A 559 48.20 38.27 -11.35
N ILE A 560 48.42 37.02 -11.65
CA ILE A 560 49.68 36.28 -11.94
C ILE A 560 49.95 35.07 -11.03
N GLU A 561 49.82 33.92 -11.72
CA GLU A 561 50.64 32.69 -11.69
C GLU A 561 51.18 32.10 -10.36
N ASN A 562 50.82 30.87 -9.97
CA ASN A 562 51.53 29.66 -10.40
C ASN A 562 51.02 28.38 -9.75
N SER A 563 50.89 27.40 -10.61
CA SER A 563 51.06 25.95 -10.43
C SER A 563 50.51 25.25 -9.20
N GLY A 564 49.47 24.47 -9.47
CA GLY A 564 48.99 23.38 -8.60
C GLY A 564 47.78 22.68 -9.24
N THR A 565 48.06 21.66 -9.98
CA THR A 565 47.12 20.83 -10.76
C THR A 565 45.89 20.43 -9.97
N LYS A 566 44.74 21.00 -10.26
CA LYS A 566 43.44 20.41 -10.03
C LYS A 566 42.71 20.31 -11.35
N VAL A 567 42.63 19.09 -11.86
CA VAL A 567 41.78 18.74 -12.99
C VAL A 567 40.35 18.63 -12.48
N GLY A 568 39.56 19.59 -12.83
CA GLY A 568 38.12 19.57 -12.58
C GLY A 568 37.41 20.31 -13.71
N THR A 569 37.07 19.59 -14.78
CA THR A 569 35.91 19.89 -15.65
C THR A 569 35.63 18.63 -16.45
N SER A 570 34.49 18.04 -16.24
CA SER A 570 33.97 16.86 -16.93
C SER A 570 33.84 17.14 -18.44
N LYS A 571 34.89 16.91 -19.21
CA LYS A 571 34.81 16.78 -20.68
C LYS A 571 33.99 15.56 -21.01
N ARG A 572 32.99 15.71 -21.88
CA ARG A 572 32.18 14.62 -22.43
C ARG A 572 33.12 13.79 -23.33
N LEU A 573 33.76 12.76 -22.73
CA LEU A 573 34.62 11.82 -23.45
C LEU A 573 33.80 11.05 -24.49
N LYS A 574 34.35 10.84 -25.69
CA LYS A 574 33.76 10.00 -26.71
C LYS A 574 33.83 8.52 -26.29
N PHE A 575 33.03 7.68 -26.91
CA PHE A 575 32.93 6.25 -26.55
C PHE A 575 34.31 5.55 -26.71
N GLU A 576 35.04 5.85 -27.76
CA GLU A 576 36.37 5.28 -28.04
C GLU A 576 37.42 5.63 -26.97
N GLU A 577 37.40 6.88 -26.47
CA GLU A 577 38.27 7.35 -25.40
C GLU A 577 37.95 6.63 -24.08
N LEU A 578 36.66 6.51 -23.78
CA LEU A 578 36.20 5.83 -22.57
C LEU A 578 36.49 4.33 -22.62
N GLN A 579 36.31 3.69 -23.78
CA GLN A 579 36.67 2.31 -24.03
C GLN A 579 38.16 2.05 -23.80
N SER A 580 39.04 2.92 -24.32
CA SER A 580 40.50 2.81 -24.14
C SER A 580 40.88 2.90 -22.66
N ILE A 581 40.28 3.83 -21.90
CA ILE A 581 40.48 3.95 -20.46
C ILE A 581 40.01 2.69 -19.73
N ILE A 582 38.84 2.17 -20.04
CA ILE A 582 38.31 0.97 -19.40
C ILE A 582 39.20 -0.25 -19.70
N MET A 583 39.69 -0.37 -20.93
CA MET A 583 40.61 -1.46 -21.29
C MET A 583 41.91 -1.40 -20.50
N SER A 584 42.45 -0.21 -20.26
CA SER A 584 43.69 -0.01 -19.49
C SER A 584 43.55 -0.31 -17.99
N ILE A 585 42.34 -0.14 -17.42
CA ILE A 585 42.08 -0.39 -15.99
C ILE A 585 41.55 -1.79 -15.70
N ALA A 586 41.09 -2.52 -16.74
CA ALA A 586 40.52 -3.87 -16.66
C ALA A 586 41.53 -4.96 -17.14
N GLU A 587 42.83 -4.79 -16.88
CA GLU A 587 43.85 -5.78 -17.16
C GLU A 587 43.62 -7.09 -16.42
N ASP A 588 43.03 -7.01 -15.21
CA ASP A 588 42.50 -8.12 -14.45
C ASP A 588 40.97 -7.95 -14.22
N TYR A 589 40.32 -9.03 -13.70
CA TYR A 589 38.90 -9.03 -13.42
C TYR A 589 38.49 -7.96 -12.39
N ILE A 590 37.81 -6.93 -12.84
CA ILE A 590 37.37 -5.76 -12.08
C ILE A 590 35.84 -5.69 -12.03
N THR A 591 35.28 -5.21 -10.94
CA THR A 591 33.83 -5.02 -10.78
C THR A 591 33.37 -3.76 -11.53
N ILE A 592 32.08 -3.71 -11.87
CA ILE A 592 31.49 -2.56 -12.53
C ILE A 592 31.57 -1.30 -11.67
N ASN A 593 31.48 -1.44 -10.35
CA ASN A 593 31.60 -0.34 -9.39
C ASN A 593 32.99 0.28 -9.41
N GLU A 594 34.02 -0.55 -9.49
CA GLU A 594 35.42 -0.08 -9.57
C GLU A 594 35.71 0.57 -10.93
N ILE A 595 35.14 0.04 -12.03
CA ILE A 595 35.25 0.68 -13.35
C ILE A 595 34.60 2.06 -13.29
N ALA A 596 33.35 2.15 -12.82
CA ALA A 596 32.60 3.39 -12.75
C ALA A 596 33.33 4.47 -11.92
N LYS A 597 33.89 4.07 -10.77
CA LYS A 597 34.67 4.95 -9.88
C LYS A 597 35.95 5.45 -10.54
N LYS A 598 36.68 4.59 -11.26
CA LYS A 598 37.96 4.96 -11.90
C LYS A 598 37.79 5.87 -13.12
N VAL A 599 36.63 5.74 -13.83
CA VAL A 599 36.36 6.58 -15.01
C VAL A 599 35.50 7.83 -14.69
N ASP A 600 35.18 8.02 -13.41
CA ASP A 600 34.32 9.11 -12.91
C ASP A 600 32.97 9.21 -13.68
N ARG A 601 32.26 8.07 -13.70
CA ARG A 601 30.95 7.95 -14.33
C ARG A 601 30.01 7.13 -13.46
N THR A 602 28.71 7.31 -13.68
CA THR A 602 27.70 6.54 -12.95
C THR A 602 27.76 5.06 -13.33
N ILE A 603 27.53 4.18 -12.35
CA ILE A 603 27.49 2.73 -12.52
C ILE A 603 26.49 2.37 -13.61
N ASP A 604 25.33 3.00 -13.60
CA ASP A 604 24.25 2.78 -14.55
C ASP A 604 24.67 3.12 -16.00
N TYR A 605 25.39 4.20 -16.21
CA TYR A 605 25.93 4.56 -17.53
C TYR A 605 26.93 3.53 -18.02
N ILE A 606 27.84 3.10 -17.15
CA ILE A 606 28.83 2.07 -17.49
C ILE A 606 28.14 0.73 -17.75
N ALA A 607 27.21 0.30 -16.86
CA ALA A 607 26.51 -0.98 -16.96
C ALA A 607 25.64 -1.09 -18.21
N ASN A 608 24.85 -0.06 -18.50
CA ASN A 608 23.79 -0.16 -19.51
C ASN A 608 24.19 0.42 -20.88
N LYS A 609 25.19 1.31 -20.94
CA LYS A 609 25.58 1.98 -22.19
C LYS A 609 26.97 1.61 -22.69
N ILE A 610 27.92 1.31 -21.80
CA ILE A 610 29.32 1.10 -22.16
C ILE A 610 29.66 -0.39 -22.21
N ILE A 611 29.49 -1.12 -21.10
CA ILE A 611 29.84 -2.55 -21.00
C ILE A 611 29.15 -3.40 -22.08
N PRO A 612 27.83 -3.28 -22.35
CA PRO A 612 27.17 -4.09 -23.39
C PRO A 612 27.77 -3.85 -24.79
N LYS A 613 28.17 -2.59 -25.10
CA LYS A 613 28.82 -2.29 -26.37
C LYS A 613 30.23 -2.86 -26.46
N MET A 614 30.97 -2.81 -25.35
CA MET A 614 32.32 -3.38 -25.27
C MET A 614 32.32 -4.90 -25.38
N ILE A 615 31.31 -5.57 -24.78
CA ILE A 615 31.11 -7.02 -24.91
C ILE A 615 30.75 -7.38 -26.36
N LYS A 616 29.83 -6.63 -26.97
CA LYS A 616 29.43 -6.83 -28.37
C LYS A 616 30.61 -6.66 -29.33
N ASN A 617 31.51 -5.73 -29.02
CA ASN A 617 32.72 -5.49 -29.78
C ASN A 617 33.86 -6.49 -29.44
N GLY A 618 33.67 -7.38 -28.48
CA GLY A 618 34.65 -8.34 -28.03
C GLY A 618 35.88 -7.75 -27.36
N THR A 619 35.78 -6.53 -26.81
CA THR A 619 36.90 -5.82 -26.15
C THR A 619 36.95 -6.05 -24.64
N ILE A 620 35.90 -6.59 -24.06
CA ILE A 620 35.83 -6.99 -22.65
C ILE A 620 35.04 -8.31 -22.52
N GLU A 621 35.39 -9.11 -21.55
CA GLU A 621 34.72 -10.38 -21.27
C GLU A 621 34.16 -10.46 -19.83
N HIS A 622 33.18 -11.32 -19.61
CA HIS A 622 32.58 -11.61 -18.32
C HIS A 622 33.37 -12.70 -17.57
N LEU A 623 33.46 -12.58 -16.25
CA LEU A 623 33.93 -13.68 -15.40
C LEU A 623 32.94 -14.87 -15.43
N TYR A 624 31.62 -14.57 -15.49
CA TYR A 624 30.55 -15.56 -15.61
C TYR A 624 29.76 -15.36 -16.92
N PRO A 625 30.24 -15.91 -18.06
CA PRO A 625 29.62 -15.63 -19.38
C PRO A 625 28.19 -16.16 -19.51
N GLY A 626 27.88 -17.28 -18.83
CA GLY A 626 26.58 -17.95 -18.87
C GLY A 626 25.50 -17.24 -18.00
N ILE A 627 25.88 -16.32 -17.12
CA ILE A 627 25.00 -15.62 -16.19
C ILE A 627 25.40 -14.13 -16.18
N PRO A 628 24.98 -13.36 -17.18
CA PRO A 628 25.37 -11.94 -17.30
C PRO A 628 25.10 -11.08 -16.07
N ASN A 629 24.03 -11.38 -15.32
CA ASN A 629 23.60 -10.66 -14.13
C ASN A 629 24.06 -11.32 -12.82
N HIS A 630 25.13 -12.11 -12.84
CA HIS A 630 25.63 -12.76 -11.62
C HIS A 630 26.05 -11.71 -10.57
N PRO A 631 25.65 -11.85 -9.27
CA PRO A 631 25.95 -10.86 -8.22
C PRO A 631 27.44 -10.57 -8.02
N LYS A 632 28.30 -11.55 -8.33
CA LYS A 632 29.77 -11.42 -8.28
C LYS A 632 30.40 -11.25 -9.68
N GLN A 633 29.65 -10.70 -10.65
CA GLN A 633 30.15 -10.47 -11.99
C GLN A 633 31.34 -9.51 -12.00
N LYS A 634 32.37 -9.87 -12.77
CA LYS A 634 33.54 -9.04 -13.02
C LYS A 634 33.85 -9.04 -14.52
N TYR A 635 34.62 -8.06 -14.94
CA TYR A 635 34.93 -7.81 -16.34
C TYR A 635 36.43 -7.70 -16.53
N LYS A 636 36.94 -8.25 -17.63
CA LYS A 636 38.37 -8.21 -18.00
C LYS A 636 38.52 -7.81 -19.46
N ALA A 637 39.50 -6.99 -19.80
CA ALA A 637 39.82 -6.61 -21.16
C ALA A 637 40.35 -7.83 -21.95
N THR A 638 39.85 -8.01 -23.16
CA THR A 638 40.33 -9.09 -24.06
C THR A 638 41.49 -8.57 -24.88
N ASN A 639 42.59 -9.36 -24.97
CA ASN A 639 43.78 -9.04 -25.76
C ASN A 639 43.60 -9.20 -27.29
N LYS A 640 42.39 -9.07 -27.82
CA LYS A 640 42.18 -9.04 -29.27
C LYS A 640 42.55 -7.67 -29.80
N ARG A 641 43.80 -7.53 -30.31
CA ARG A 641 44.13 -6.43 -31.22
C ARG A 641 43.17 -6.50 -32.40
N THR A 642 42.39 -5.47 -32.62
CA THR A 642 41.67 -5.24 -33.87
C THR A 642 42.65 -5.27 -35.02
N ASN A 643 42.66 -6.38 -35.79
CA ASN A 643 43.17 -6.31 -37.15
C ASN A 643 42.18 -5.50 -37.97
N ASN A 644 42.67 -4.51 -38.68
CA ASN A 644 41.99 -3.54 -39.56
C ASN A 644 40.84 -4.09 -40.37
#